data_e3dea37202d93e7d13d52e1a62404984
#
_entry.id   e3dea37202d93e7d13d52e1a62404984
#
_cell.length_a   1.000
_cell.length_b   1.000
_cell.length_c   1.000
_cell.angle_alpha   90.00
_cell.angle_beta   90.00
_cell.angle_gamma   90.00
#
_symmetry.space_group_name_H-M   'P 1'
#
loop_
_entity.id
_entity.type
_entity.pdbx_description
1 polymer ?
#
loop_
_entity_poly.entity_id
_entity_poly.type
_entity_poly.pdbx_seq_one_letter_code
_entity_poly.pdbx_strand_id
1 'polypeptide(L)'
;MSKPNEERDIYYIPPNFLASGRLFGGMIRARNAIEACVLVLLTGIPIIKLPMSLTVRIIILCLLPLPLGIFGIIGFEGDSLSEFAINWVRWFIHRRSLYRSDVTIPETARKQKKRIWEQEATKPPEELGIRIKQPRKKRKRLAKTEKQLNKNNRKMVPSHKKQVTYSEDFVPVKDIRNGIIETEDGRYIRVLEVEPINFLLRSTSEQKNIVASFASWMKISPIKIQIKVLTKKADIGKHLSTIERDMESESNPKCRELQLDYYRLIQTIGSREAITRRFLVIFEYEAVTNRKPEYSEIVSALETSVQTARQYFLHCDNAVVTHDDENAFLLEILYTIFNRSTCEVKTVEQRIGELQLARRDTDITVPVSLKSVLAPDSIDLTHGSYVVMDGVYHAYLIVPSDGYNPRVVAGWTSILVNAGEGIDVDFYFFREPKERIQAKLGQQIRINRSRLKDTSDTNSDFDDFESAIRSGYFLKEGLANYEDFYYCNTLVTITADTLENLEWRISEVRRLMVSQDMDIRICRFRQEQALLSILPLCSLNKKLFEASKRNMLTSAAASCYPFTSFEMSDENGILLGVNQHNNSLVIVDIFNSRVYKNANMVLLGTSGAGKTFTLQLIALRMRRKGTQVFIIAPLKGHEFLRACNNIGGEFISISPASKQCINVCEIRKQDLSANQLIDGVISENSILAKKIQQLHIFFSLLIPDISHEERQLLDEALIRTYAKKGITHNNESLIDPEHPDRYREMPLLGDIYEILMESPETRRMGNILNRLVNGSAKTFNQHTNVQLDNLYTVLDISELTGELLPVGMFVALDYVWDKAKEDRTKEKAIFIDEAWELIGDDDTNNPNNTKALAGEWVQEIFKIIRGYGGAAIAATQDIGDLDRSRFGKGILNVAKTKIILNLENDEAQRVQHILHLSDAEIMSITRFERGQGLISTNSNHITVSFKASPLEKQLITTDRMELNQILKEKIAQNTHNVVE
;
A
#
# COMPACT_ATOMS: atom_id res chain seq x y z
N MET A 1 26.86 26.70 -4.99
CA MET A 1 25.65 27.40 -5.49
C MET A 1 24.49 26.56 -5.03
N SER A 2 23.78 26.98 -4.00
CA SER A 2 22.54 26.34 -3.55
C SER A 2 21.50 26.37 -4.67
N LYS A 3 21.06 25.18 -5.11
CA LYS A 3 19.89 25.10 -6.00
C LYS A 3 18.72 25.85 -5.33
N PRO A 4 17.90 26.62 -6.08
CA PRO A 4 16.72 27.23 -5.52
C PRO A 4 15.82 26.11 -4.96
N ASN A 5 15.30 26.30 -3.74
CA ASN A 5 14.27 25.46 -3.17
C ASN A 5 13.19 25.23 -4.25
N GLU A 6 12.99 23.97 -4.67
CA GLU A 6 11.90 23.64 -5.57
C GLU A 6 10.59 23.93 -4.82
N GLU A 7 10.00 25.10 -5.08
CA GLU A 7 8.68 25.44 -4.55
C GLU A 7 7.66 24.43 -5.08
N ARG A 8 6.90 23.81 -4.19
CA ARG A 8 5.81 22.93 -4.55
C ARG A 8 4.78 23.70 -5.37
N ASP A 9 4.39 23.18 -6.52
CA ASP A 9 3.33 23.78 -7.35
C ASP A 9 2.02 23.86 -6.55
N ILE A 10 1.45 25.07 -6.49
CA ILE A 10 0.16 25.32 -5.85
C ILE A 10 -0.93 25.35 -6.91
N TYR A 11 -1.92 24.50 -6.74
CA TYR A 11 -3.10 24.46 -7.60
C TYR A 11 -4.23 25.26 -6.96
N TYR A 12 -4.91 26.06 -7.78
CA TYR A 12 -6.00 26.91 -7.28
C TYR A 12 -7.37 26.28 -7.56
N ILE A 13 -8.16 26.08 -6.50
CA ILE A 13 -9.54 25.58 -6.53
C ILE A 13 -10.48 26.75 -6.25
N PRO A 14 -11.00 27.45 -7.26
CA PRO A 14 -11.81 28.62 -7.02
C PRO A 14 -13.11 28.28 -6.28
N PRO A 15 -13.67 29.21 -5.48
CA PRO A 15 -14.98 29.04 -4.88
C PRO A 15 -16.06 28.90 -5.97
N ASN A 16 -17.22 28.33 -5.60
CA ASN A 16 -18.30 28.08 -6.55
C ASN A 16 -18.88 29.36 -7.12
N PHE A 17 -18.27 29.84 -8.20
CA PHE A 17 -18.65 31.07 -8.88
C PHE A 17 -20.01 30.98 -9.62
N LEU A 18 -20.34 29.78 -10.13
CA LEU A 18 -21.57 29.54 -10.90
C LEU A 18 -22.82 29.28 -10.05
N ALA A 19 -22.70 29.21 -8.72
CA ALA A 19 -23.85 29.05 -7.84
C ALA A 19 -24.56 30.40 -7.67
N SER A 20 -25.57 30.65 -8.50
CA SER A 20 -26.47 31.79 -8.36
C SER A 20 -27.33 31.63 -7.12
N GLY A 21 -27.56 32.72 -6.35
CA GLY A 21 -28.52 32.77 -5.27
C GLY A 21 -27.95 32.93 -3.86
N ARG A 22 -26.79 33.56 -3.71
CA ARG A 22 -26.31 34.07 -2.43
C ARG A 22 -26.55 35.58 -2.36
N LEU A 23 -27.03 36.04 -1.17
CA LEU A 23 -27.29 37.45 -0.83
C LEU A 23 -26.30 37.87 0.24
N PHE A 24 -26.14 39.20 0.45
CA PHE A 24 -25.25 39.81 1.44
C PHE A 24 -23.80 39.25 1.30
N GLY A 25 -23.16 39.60 0.19
CA GLY A 25 -21.74 39.26 -0.02
C GLY A 25 -21.40 37.76 -0.11
N GLY A 26 -22.39 36.92 -0.37
CA GLY A 26 -22.16 35.48 -0.47
C GLY A 26 -22.40 34.72 0.84
N MET A 27 -22.60 35.39 1.97
CA MET A 27 -22.79 34.77 3.29
C MET A 27 -24.10 34.00 3.42
N ILE A 28 -25.21 34.53 2.85
CA ILE A 28 -26.56 33.96 3.05
C ILE A 28 -27.09 33.40 1.73
N ARG A 29 -27.53 32.15 1.73
CA ARG A 29 -28.27 31.60 0.58
C ARG A 29 -29.58 32.36 0.42
N ALA A 30 -29.92 32.79 -0.81
CA ALA A 30 -31.18 33.50 -1.10
C ALA A 30 -32.42 32.79 -0.55
N ARG A 31 -32.41 31.47 -0.57
CA ARG A 31 -33.45 30.62 0.00
C ARG A 31 -33.54 30.79 1.51
N ASN A 32 -32.41 30.76 2.24
CA ASN A 32 -32.39 30.97 3.70
C ASN A 32 -32.92 32.36 4.07
N ALA A 33 -32.56 33.40 3.28
CA ALA A 33 -33.07 34.76 3.48
C ALA A 33 -34.58 34.84 3.26
N ILE A 34 -35.11 34.21 2.18
CA ILE A 34 -36.54 34.17 1.90
C ILE A 34 -37.28 33.40 3.01
N GLU A 35 -36.74 32.27 3.45
CA GLU A 35 -37.33 31.49 4.55
C GLU A 35 -37.35 32.26 5.86
N ALA A 36 -36.27 32.96 6.19
CA ALA A 36 -36.16 33.81 7.36
C ALA A 36 -37.20 34.94 7.28
N CYS A 37 -37.33 35.62 6.16
CA CYS A 37 -38.35 36.64 5.95
C CYS A 37 -39.77 36.07 6.12
N VAL A 38 -40.03 34.90 5.54
CA VAL A 38 -41.36 34.24 5.70
C VAL A 38 -41.61 33.87 7.15
N LEU A 39 -40.65 33.32 7.86
CA LEU A 39 -40.78 32.97 9.29
C LEU A 39 -41.04 34.19 10.17
N VAL A 40 -40.28 35.28 9.94
CA VAL A 40 -40.47 36.53 10.68
C VAL A 40 -41.82 37.15 10.41
N LEU A 41 -42.28 37.14 9.15
CA LEU A 41 -43.61 37.67 8.80
C LEU A 41 -44.75 36.79 9.36
N LEU A 42 -44.62 35.46 9.26
CA LEU A 42 -45.61 34.51 9.75
C LEU A 42 -45.80 34.55 11.26
N THR A 43 -44.75 34.80 12.01
CA THR A 43 -44.79 34.95 13.49
C THR A 43 -45.01 36.37 13.92
N GLY A 44 -44.48 37.36 13.23
CA GLY A 44 -44.56 38.76 13.60
C GLY A 44 -45.94 39.40 13.32
N ILE A 45 -46.58 39.10 12.16
CA ILE A 45 -47.87 39.71 11.82
C ILE A 45 -48.99 39.38 12.86
N PRO A 46 -49.15 38.12 13.32
CA PRO A 46 -50.09 37.83 14.39
C PRO A 46 -49.80 38.58 15.67
N ILE A 47 -48.53 38.74 16.10
CA ILE A 47 -48.15 39.44 17.33
C ILE A 47 -48.49 40.92 17.24
N ILE A 48 -48.31 41.52 16.07
CA ILE A 48 -48.67 42.92 15.85
C ILE A 48 -50.18 43.16 15.98
N LYS A 49 -51.03 42.18 15.57
CA LYS A 49 -52.49 42.26 15.60
C LYS A 49 -53.12 41.89 16.94
N LEU A 50 -52.37 41.31 17.86
CA LEU A 50 -52.87 40.97 19.19
C LEU A 50 -53.10 42.21 20.05
N PRO A 51 -54.21 42.29 20.82
CA PRO A 51 -54.50 43.44 21.71
C PRO A 51 -53.62 43.41 22.96
N MET A 52 -52.38 43.85 22.85
CA MET A 52 -51.38 43.89 23.94
C MET A 52 -50.77 45.27 24.06
N SER A 53 -50.20 45.61 25.26
CA SER A 53 -49.45 46.85 25.46
C SER A 53 -48.25 46.88 24.54
N LEU A 54 -47.79 48.09 24.12
CA LEU A 54 -46.68 48.26 23.18
C LEU A 54 -45.41 47.61 23.68
N THR A 55 -45.11 47.71 24.97
CA THR A 55 -43.93 47.16 25.63
C THR A 55 -43.91 45.63 25.56
N VAL A 56 -45.00 44.96 25.87
CA VAL A 56 -45.15 43.49 25.79
C VAL A 56 -45.00 43.00 24.34
N ARG A 57 -45.58 43.73 23.40
CA ARG A 57 -45.49 43.44 21.97
C ARG A 57 -44.07 43.48 21.46
N ILE A 58 -43.27 44.51 21.84
CA ILE A 58 -41.85 44.62 21.47
C ILE A 58 -41.06 43.48 22.08
N ILE A 59 -41.29 43.16 23.34
CA ILE A 59 -40.61 42.04 24.01
C ILE A 59 -40.86 40.70 23.28
N ILE A 60 -42.09 40.40 22.92
CA ILE A 60 -42.44 39.19 22.21
C ILE A 60 -41.87 39.17 20.79
N LEU A 61 -41.86 40.32 20.09
CA LEU A 61 -41.25 40.40 18.75
C LEU A 61 -39.73 40.17 18.80
N CYS A 62 -39.04 40.60 19.86
CA CYS A 62 -37.62 40.34 20.05
C CYS A 62 -37.32 38.91 20.51
N LEU A 63 -38.20 38.30 21.28
CA LEU A 63 -38.02 36.93 21.82
C LEU A 63 -38.40 35.80 20.86
N LEU A 64 -39.33 36.00 19.97
CA LEU A 64 -39.84 34.93 19.09
C LEU A 64 -39.47 35.14 17.61
N PRO A 65 -39.93 36.22 16.90
CA PRO A 65 -39.63 36.38 15.47
C PRO A 65 -38.13 36.61 15.19
N LEU A 66 -37.42 37.36 16.05
CA LEU A 66 -36.01 37.69 15.78
C LEU A 66 -35.09 36.49 15.91
N PRO A 67 -35.14 35.63 16.95
CA PRO A 67 -34.34 34.40 16.98
C PRO A 67 -34.75 33.42 15.88
N LEU A 68 -36.03 33.28 15.55
CA LEU A 68 -36.51 32.45 14.45
C LEU A 68 -35.97 32.95 13.08
N GLY A 69 -35.89 34.28 12.90
CA GLY A 69 -35.33 34.89 11.71
C GLY A 69 -33.81 34.59 11.60
N ILE A 70 -33.07 34.77 12.69
CA ILE A 70 -31.63 34.43 12.75
C ILE A 70 -31.43 32.96 12.48
N PHE A 71 -32.25 32.08 13.09
CA PHE A 71 -32.16 30.63 12.85
C PHE A 71 -32.51 30.30 11.40
N GLY A 72 -33.46 31.00 10.76
CA GLY A 72 -33.79 30.86 9.34
C GLY A 72 -32.62 31.26 8.42
N ILE A 73 -31.86 32.32 8.79
CA ILE A 73 -30.68 32.80 8.04
C ILE A 73 -29.55 31.79 8.11
N ILE A 74 -29.21 31.34 9.32
CA ILE A 74 -28.10 30.42 9.57
C ILE A 74 -28.41 29.05 8.92
N GLY A 75 -29.65 28.59 8.97
CA GLY A 75 -30.04 27.24 8.57
C GLY A 75 -29.53 26.18 9.55
N PHE A 76 -29.61 24.92 9.17
CA PHE A 76 -29.13 23.80 9.97
C PHE A 76 -28.20 22.90 9.15
N GLU A 77 -26.96 22.75 9.61
CA GLU A 77 -25.94 21.92 8.94
C GLU A 77 -25.71 22.24 7.44
N GLY A 78 -25.88 23.51 7.07
CA GLY A 78 -25.69 23.97 5.68
C GLY A 78 -26.92 23.80 4.78
N ASP A 79 -28.02 23.20 5.24
CA ASP A 79 -29.32 23.17 4.57
C ASP A 79 -30.19 24.33 5.07
N SER A 80 -31.15 24.80 4.25
CA SER A 80 -32.19 25.69 4.72
C SER A 80 -33.14 24.93 5.65
N LEU A 81 -33.82 25.65 6.55
CA LEU A 81 -34.76 25.03 7.48
C LEU A 81 -35.85 24.23 6.78
N SER A 82 -36.39 24.72 5.67
CA SER A 82 -37.37 23.98 4.90
C SER A 82 -36.78 22.73 4.22
N GLU A 83 -35.55 22.79 3.74
CA GLU A 83 -34.87 21.61 3.17
C GLU A 83 -34.62 20.55 4.25
N PHE A 84 -34.13 20.96 5.39
CA PHE A 84 -33.93 20.07 6.53
C PHE A 84 -35.26 19.42 6.96
N ALA A 85 -36.30 20.22 7.14
CA ALA A 85 -37.61 19.69 7.49
C ALA A 85 -38.21 18.74 6.43
N ILE A 86 -38.10 19.08 5.14
CA ILE A 86 -38.54 18.21 4.04
C ILE A 86 -37.75 16.89 4.01
N ASN A 87 -36.43 16.95 4.22
CA ASN A 87 -35.60 15.77 4.26
C ASN A 87 -35.89 14.91 5.47
N TRP A 88 -36.13 15.53 6.65
CA TRP A 88 -36.57 14.83 7.85
C TRP A 88 -37.93 14.15 7.68
N VAL A 89 -38.93 14.87 7.15
CA VAL A 89 -40.28 14.30 6.87
C VAL A 89 -40.19 13.16 5.86
N ARG A 90 -39.43 13.34 4.79
CA ARG A 90 -39.20 12.31 3.78
C ARG A 90 -38.57 11.06 4.37
N TRP A 91 -37.48 11.24 5.14
CA TRP A 91 -36.83 10.15 5.85
C TRP A 91 -37.78 9.49 6.84
N PHE A 92 -38.53 10.27 7.63
CA PHE A 92 -39.48 9.75 8.61
C PHE A 92 -40.59 8.89 7.99
N ILE A 93 -41.07 9.28 6.81
CA ILE A 93 -42.09 8.51 6.06
C ILE A 93 -41.48 7.23 5.45
N HIS A 94 -40.20 7.29 5.00
CA HIS A 94 -39.56 6.18 4.31
C HIS A 94 -38.65 5.35 5.20
N ARG A 95 -38.54 5.66 6.49
CA ARG A 95 -37.74 4.88 7.43
C ARG A 95 -38.22 3.44 7.47
N ARG A 96 -37.30 2.49 7.28
CA ARG A 96 -37.61 1.06 7.21
C ARG A 96 -36.38 0.23 7.50
N SER A 97 -36.60 -1.01 7.95
CA SER A 97 -35.59 -2.04 7.98
C SER A 97 -35.95 -3.08 6.91
N LEU A 98 -35.01 -3.43 6.07
CA LEU A 98 -35.11 -4.41 5.00
C LEU A 98 -34.39 -5.68 5.44
N TYR A 99 -34.94 -6.82 5.10
CA TYR A 99 -34.35 -8.11 5.36
C TYR A 99 -34.32 -8.92 4.07
N ARG A 100 -33.40 -9.84 3.95
CA ARG A 100 -33.36 -10.75 2.81
C ARG A 100 -34.58 -11.68 2.84
N SER A 101 -35.05 -12.08 1.67
CA SER A 101 -36.31 -12.86 1.53
C SER A 101 -36.23 -14.25 2.19
N ASP A 102 -35.04 -14.81 2.34
CA ASP A 102 -34.75 -16.13 2.93
C ASP A 102 -34.37 -16.08 4.43
N VAL A 103 -34.18 -14.89 5.00
CA VAL A 103 -33.85 -14.73 6.43
C VAL A 103 -35.10 -14.68 7.28
N THR A 104 -35.11 -15.45 8.37
CA THR A 104 -36.25 -15.43 9.35
C THR A 104 -36.24 -14.10 10.08
N ILE A 105 -37.29 -13.30 9.91
CA ILE A 105 -37.44 -11.97 10.53
C ILE A 105 -37.49 -12.13 12.06
N PRO A 106 -36.64 -11.41 12.83
CA PRO A 106 -36.68 -11.45 14.29
C PRO A 106 -38.10 -11.12 14.83
N GLU A 107 -38.54 -11.82 15.86
CA GLU A 107 -39.93 -11.66 16.44
C GLU A 107 -40.25 -10.21 16.83
N THR A 108 -39.30 -9.40 17.22
CA THR A 108 -39.45 -7.98 17.53
C THR A 108 -39.89 -7.15 16.31
N ALA A 109 -39.31 -7.41 15.14
CA ALA A 109 -39.65 -6.76 13.88
C ALA A 109 -41.03 -7.28 13.37
N ARG A 110 -41.36 -8.54 13.61
CA ARG A 110 -42.66 -9.13 13.29
C ARG A 110 -43.78 -8.48 14.11
N LYS A 111 -43.54 -8.17 15.40
CA LYS A 111 -44.49 -7.46 16.27
C LYS A 111 -44.72 -6.01 15.82
N GLN A 112 -43.72 -5.31 15.32
CA GLN A 112 -43.88 -3.97 14.74
C GLN A 112 -44.70 -4.00 13.42
N LYS A 113 -44.39 -4.92 12.52
CA LYS A 113 -45.14 -5.11 11.26
C LYS A 113 -46.60 -5.48 11.56
N LYS A 114 -46.85 -6.34 12.55
CA LYS A 114 -48.19 -6.73 12.95
C LYS A 114 -48.98 -5.56 13.58
N ARG A 115 -48.35 -4.70 14.38
CA ARG A 115 -48.93 -3.47 14.92
C ARG A 115 -49.32 -2.46 13.81
N ILE A 116 -48.45 -2.29 12.80
CA ILE A 116 -48.75 -1.40 11.65
C ILE A 116 -49.91 -1.97 10.82
N TRP A 117 -49.93 -3.27 10.56
CA TRP A 117 -51.03 -3.94 9.86
C TRP A 117 -52.33 -3.91 10.64
N GLU A 118 -52.31 -4.07 11.97
CA GLU A 118 -53.46 -3.98 12.84
C GLU A 118 -54.01 -2.54 12.95
N GLN A 119 -53.13 -1.52 12.84
CA GLN A 119 -53.57 -0.11 12.74
C GLN A 119 -54.15 0.25 11.38
N GLU A 120 -53.73 -0.37 10.29
CA GLU A 120 -54.37 -0.23 8.98
C GLU A 120 -55.66 -1.04 8.84
N ALA A 121 -55.75 -2.19 9.52
CA ALA A 121 -56.94 -3.05 9.53
C ALA A 121 -58.06 -2.57 10.47
N THR A 122 -57.79 -1.61 11.37
CA THR A 122 -58.79 -1.03 12.29
C THR A 122 -59.41 0.28 11.78
N LYS A 123 -59.24 0.62 10.49
CA LYS A 123 -60.13 1.61 9.87
C LYS A 123 -61.48 0.94 9.61
N PRO A 124 -62.61 1.45 10.23
CA PRO A 124 -63.95 0.86 10.01
C PRO A 124 -64.28 0.96 8.50
N PRO A 125 -64.89 -0.07 7.92
CA PRO A 125 -65.44 0.04 6.58
C PRO A 125 -66.48 1.14 6.59
N GLU A 126 -66.22 2.22 5.83
CA GLU A 126 -67.32 3.18 5.55
C GLU A 126 -68.47 2.42 4.91
N GLU A 127 -69.53 2.39 5.64
CA GLU A 127 -70.76 1.80 5.22
C GLU A 127 -71.24 2.34 3.88
N LEU A 128 -71.65 1.39 3.10
CA LEU A 128 -72.42 1.52 1.90
C LEU A 128 -73.53 2.64 1.94
N GLY A 129 -73.45 3.39 0.86
CA GLY A 129 -74.73 3.85 0.32
C GLY A 129 -75.09 5.27 0.57
N ILE A 130 -74.60 6.14 -0.32
CA ILE A 130 -75.51 7.10 -0.94
C ILE A 130 -75.00 7.44 -2.35
N ARG A 131 -75.66 6.97 -3.40
CA ARG A 131 -75.46 7.37 -4.80
C ARG A 131 -75.98 8.81 -4.99
N ILE A 132 -75.02 9.77 -4.91
CA ILE A 132 -75.28 11.14 -5.36
C ILE A 132 -75.10 11.18 -6.89
N LYS A 133 -76.15 11.32 -7.65
CA LYS A 133 -76.09 11.58 -9.10
C LYS A 133 -75.48 12.94 -9.37
N GLN A 134 -74.23 12.94 -9.81
CA GLN A 134 -73.58 14.16 -10.30
C GLN A 134 -74.09 14.54 -11.69
N PRO A 135 -74.31 15.86 -11.97
CA PRO A 135 -74.85 16.32 -13.27
C PRO A 135 -73.88 16.06 -14.43
N ARG A 136 -74.42 15.59 -15.54
CA ARG A 136 -73.79 15.22 -16.80
C ARG A 136 -72.78 16.26 -17.37
N LYS A 137 -72.86 17.52 -16.98
CA LYS A 137 -71.95 18.58 -17.41
C LYS A 137 -70.59 18.55 -16.72
N LYS A 138 -70.45 18.09 -15.51
CA LYS A 138 -69.17 17.96 -14.78
C LYS A 138 -68.36 16.78 -15.28
N ARG A 139 -69.00 15.70 -15.69
CA ARG A 139 -68.35 14.50 -16.24
C ARG A 139 -67.62 14.73 -17.59
N LYS A 140 -68.14 15.61 -18.45
CA LYS A 140 -67.53 15.99 -19.72
C LYS A 140 -66.30 16.92 -19.53
N ARG A 141 -66.25 17.75 -18.46
CA ARG A 141 -65.13 18.60 -18.14
C ARG A 141 -63.97 17.80 -17.55
N LEU A 142 -64.30 16.90 -16.61
CA LEU A 142 -63.28 15.98 -16.03
C LEU A 142 -62.66 15.06 -17.09
N ALA A 143 -63.47 14.48 -17.97
CA ALA A 143 -62.96 13.64 -19.06
C ALA A 143 -62.08 14.41 -20.11
N LYS A 144 -62.31 15.75 -20.27
CA LYS A 144 -61.48 16.59 -21.13
C LYS A 144 -60.20 17.00 -20.46
N THR A 145 -60.17 17.19 -19.13
CA THR A 145 -58.98 17.49 -18.33
C THR A 145 -58.10 16.23 -18.20
N GLU A 146 -58.70 15.05 -17.99
CA GLU A 146 -57.97 13.77 -18.01
C GLU A 146 -57.37 13.46 -19.41
N LYS A 147 -58.06 13.80 -20.52
CA LYS A 147 -57.49 13.64 -21.87
C LYS A 147 -56.35 14.62 -22.17
N GLN A 148 -56.36 15.82 -21.58
CA GLN A 148 -55.25 16.78 -21.70
C GLN A 148 -54.08 16.43 -20.78
N LEU A 149 -54.35 15.98 -19.56
CA LEU A 149 -53.32 15.42 -18.68
C LEU A 149 -52.66 14.17 -19.29
N ASN A 150 -53.44 13.26 -19.87
CA ASN A 150 -52.88 12.06 -20.53
C ASN A 150 -52.11 12.36 -21.85
N LYS A 151 -52.34 13.52 -22.48
CA LYS A 151 -51.58 13.91 -23.67
C LYS A 151 -50.24 14.57 -23.32
N ASN A 152 -50.14 15.23 -22.15
CA ASN A 152 -48.88 15.78 -21.63
C ASN A 152 -48.03 14.74 -20.90
N ASN A 153 -48.66 13.66 -20.37
CA ASN A 153 -47.95 12.57 -19.71
C ASN A 153 -47.40 11.49 -20.64
N ARG A 154 -47.61 11.57 -21.96
CA ARG A 154 -46.97 10.68 -22.96
C ARG A 154 -45.47 11.02 -23.22
N LYS A 155 -44.90 12.02 -22.54
CA LYS A 155 -43.48 12.35 -22.58
C LYS A 155 -42.69 12.01 -21.30
N MET A 156 -43.35 11.46 -20.29
CA MET A 156 -42.71 10.84 -19.13
C MET A 156 -43.39 9.50 -18.85
N VAL A 157 -42.74 8.43 -19.21
CA VAL A 157 -43.08 7.10 -18.70
C VAL A 157 -42.85 7.19 -17.19
N PRO A 158 -43.87 7.06 -16.31
CA PRO A 158 -43.60 6.85 -14.91
C PRO A 158 -42.98 5.45 -14.82
N SER A 159 -41.66 5.38 -14.51
CA SER A 159 -41.13 4.15 -13.98
C SER A 159 -42.02 3.78 -12.78
N HIS A 160 -42.72 2.68 -12.85
CA HIS A 160 -43.31 2.05 -11.66
C HIS A 160 -42.13 1.91 -10.68
N LYS A 161 -42.09 2.77 -9.65
CA LYS A 161 -41.17 2.55 -8.52
C LYS A 161 -41.63 1.23 -7.91
N LYS A 162 -40.90 0.15 -8.21
CA LYS A 162 -41.01 -1.12 -7.52
C LYS A 162 -40.98 -0.80 -6.03
N GLN A 163 -41.96 -1.26 -5.27
CA GLN A 163 -41.95 -1.06 -3.84
C GLN A 163 -40.85 -1.94 -3.28
N VAL A 164 -39.79 -1.33 -2.74
CA VAL A 164 -38.63 -2.04 -2.17
C VAL A 164 -39.10 -2.72 -0.89
N THR A 165 -39.25 -4.03 -0.95
CA THR A 165 -39.76 -4.84 0.15
C THR A 165 -38.69 -5.65 0.85
N TYR A 166 -37.70 -6.11 0.10
CA TYR A 166 -36.59 -6.94 0.56
C TYR A 166 -35.26 -6.26 0.27
N SER A 167 -34.18 -6.73 0.94
CA SER A 167 -32.83 -6.20 0.70
C SER A 167 -32.36 -6.46 -0.73
N GLU A 168 -32.79 -7.54 -1.39
CA GLU A 168 -32.52 -7.83 -2.80
C GLU A 168 -33.07 -6.76 -3.75
N ASP A 169 -34.26 -6.19 -3.41
CA ASP A 169 -34.84 -5.12 -4.21
C ASP A 169 -34.08 -3.80 -4.10
N PHE A 170 -33.24 -3.66 -3.06
CA PHE A 170 -32.40 -2.48 -2.84
C PHE A 170 -31.15 -2.47 -3.73
N VAL A 171 -30.67 -3.64 -4.20
CA VAL A 171 -29.49 -3.77 -5.06
C VAL A 171 -29.82 -3.27 -6.47
N PRO A 172 -29.19 -2.17 -6.96
CA PRO A 172 -29.54 -1.55 -8.24
C PRO A 172 -28.86 -2.21 -9.44
N VAL A 173 -28.26 -3.38 -9.27
CA VAL A 173 -27.57 -4.15 -10.31
C VAL A 173 -28.54 -5.16 -10.88
N LYS A 174 -28.63 -5.18 -12.22
CA LYS A 174 -29.45 -6.13 -12.97
C LYS A 174 -28.66 -7.37 -13.36
N ASP A 175 -27.45 -7.17 -13.95
CA ASP A 175 -26.60 -8.24 -14.45
C ASP A 175 -25.13 -7.82 -14.54
N ILE A 176 -24.23 -8.80 -14.60
CA ILE A 176 -22.78 -8.61 -14.82
C ILE A 176 -22.37 -9.55 -15.94
N ARG A 177 -21.88 -9.00 -17.07
CA ARG A 177 -21.42 -9.76 -18.24
C ARG A 177 -20.24 -9.07 -18.91
N ASN A 178 -19.25 -9.85 -19.33
CA ASN A 178 -18.06 -9.36 -20.04
C ASN A 178 -17.35 -8.20 -19.31
N GLY A 179 -17.26 -8.26 -17.97
CA GLY A 179 -16.67 -7.20 -17.16
C GLY A 179 -17.47 -5.89 -17.15
N ILE A 180 -18.78 -5.92 -17.50
CA ILE A 180 -19.67 -4.76 -17.54
C ILE A 180 -20.84 -5.01 -16.59
N ILE A 181 -21.15 -4.01 -15.76
CA ILE A 181 -22.32 -4.01 -14.88
C ILE A 181 -23.49 -3.37 -15.64
N GLU A 182 -24.59 -4.10 -15.81
CA GLU A 182 -25.87 -3.58 -16.27
C GLU A 182 -26.70 -3.17 -15.04
N THR A 183 -27.14 -1.92 -14.96
CA THR A 183 -27.96 -1.41 -13.87
C THR A 183 -29.46 -1.56 -14.16
N GLU A 184 -30.30 -1.50 -13.11
CA GLU A 184 -31.77 -1.59 -13.26
C GLU A 184 -32.36 -0.45 -14.13
N ASP A 185 -31.71 0.70 -14.17
CA ASP A 185 -32.09 1.85 -15.00
C ASP A 185 -31.52 1.79 -16.43
N GLY A 186 -30.85 0.67 -16.79
CA GLY A 186 -30.37 0.39 -18.15
C GLY A 186 -29.08 1.11 -18.53
N ARG A 187 -28.24 1.47 -17.56
CA ARG A 187 -26.89 1.99 -17.78
C ARG A 187 -25.87 0.86 -17.76
N TYR A 188 -24.76 1.05 -18.45
CA TYR A 188 -23.66 0.11 -18.57
C TYR A 188 -22.41 0.71 -18.00
N ILE A 189 -21.81 0.05 -17.02
CA ILE A 189 -20.70 0.55 -16.22
C ILE A 189 -19.50 -0.37 -16.35
N ARG A 190 -18.32 0.22 -16.52
CA ARG A 190 -17.03 -0.45 -16.50
C ARG A 190 -16.24 0.01 -15.28
N VAL A 191 -15.58 -0.93 -14.62
CA VAL A 191 -14.71 -0.69 -13.46
C VAL A 191 -13.31 -1.18 -13.79
N LEU A 192 -12.32 -0.35 -13.51
CA LEU A 192 -10.89 -0.68 -13.62
C LEU A 192 -10.25 -0.62 -12.25
N GLU A 193 -9.37 -1.53 -11.96
CA GLU A 193 -8.50 -1.45 -10.79
C GLU A 193 -7.12 -0.92 -11.19
N VAL A 194 -6.63 0.05 -10.44
CA VAL A 194 -5.34 0.73 -10.69
C VAL A 194 -4.42 0.50 -9.50
N GLU A 195 -3.22 0.02 -9.77
CA GLU A 195 -2.18 -0.08 -8.74
C GLU A 195 -1.67 1.31 -8.37
N PRO A 196 -1.65 1.65 -7.08
CA PRO A 196 -1.13 2.93 -6.63
C PRO A 196 0.41 2.95 -6.67
N ILE A 197 0.97 4.17 -6.65
CA ILE A 197 2.41 4.41 -6.50
C ILE A 197 2.67 5.17 -5.21
N ASN A 198 3.92 5.18 -4.74
CA ASN A 198 4.29 6.05 -3.62
C ASN A 198 4.53 7.49 -4.09
N PHE A 199 3.45 8.17 -4.45
CA PHE A 199 3.47 9.50 -5.03
C PHE A 199 4.15 10.54 -4.13
N LEU A 200 3.97 10.44 -2.80
CA LEU A 200 4.46 11.44 -1.85
C LEU A 200 5.98 11.41 -1.67
N LEU A 201 6.63 10.30 -1.98
CA LEU A 201 8.09 10.18 -1.93
C LEU A 201 8.77 10.55 -3.26
N ARG A 202 8.00 10.79 -4.34
CA ARG A 202 8.54 11.23 -5.63
C ARG A 202 9.06 12.68 -5.56
N SER A 203 10.02 13.00 -6.40
CA SER A 203 10.50 14.38 -6.56
C SER A 203 9.39 15.31 -7.04
N THR A 204 9.50 16.61 -6.76
CA THR A 204 8.50 17.61 -7.19
C THR A 204 8.31 17.61 -8.71
N SER A 205 9.38 17.40 -9.48
CA SER A 205 9.32 17.30 -10.94
C SER A 205 8.58 16.05 -11.41
N GLU A 206 8.81 14.90 -10.79
CA GLU A 206 8.08 13.67 -11.10
C GLU A 206 6.59 13.80 -10.73
N GLN A 207 6.28 14.33 -9.55
CA GLN A 207 4.89 14.59 -9.14
C GLN A 207 4.16 15.46 -10.17
N LYS A 208 4.81 16.52 -10.65
CA LYS A 208 4.28 17.40 -11.70
C LYS A 208 4.02 16.66 -13.01
N ASN A 209 4.94 15.81 -13.45
CA ASN A 209 4.81 15.01 -14.67
C ASN A 209 3.65 14.00 -14.55
N ILE A 210 3.51 13.35 -13.39
CA ILE A 210 2.42 12.41 -13.11
C ILE A 210 1.07 13.14 -13.16
N VAL A 211 0.95 14.29 -12.48
CA VAL A 211 -0.28 15.10 -12.50
C VAL A 211 -0.60 15.60 -13.93
N ALA A 212 0.41 15.99 -14.72
CA ALA A 212 0.22 16.41 -16.10
C ALA A 212 -0.26 15.25 -17.01
N SER A 213 0.29 14.05 -16.82
CA SER A 213 -0.14 12.84 -17.53
C SER A 213 -1.58 12.46 -17.16
N PHE A 214 -1.92 12.51 -15.87
CA PHE A 214 -3.28 12.28 -15.38
C PHE A 214 -4.27 13.34 -15.91
N ALA A 215 -3.87 14.61 -15.93
CA ALA A 215 -4.65 15.70 -16.55
C ALA A 215 -4.93 15.44 -18.04
N SER A 216 -3.95 14.92 -18.77
CA SER A 216 -4.09 14.56 -20.17
C SER A 216 -5.11 13.45 -20.38
N TRP A 217 -5.09 12.42 -19.50
CA TRP A 217 -6.12 11.37 -19.51
C TRP A 217 -7.51 11.93 -19.19
N MET A 218 -7.64 12.78 -18.18
CA MET A 218 -8.94 13.37 -17.82
C MET A 218 -9.62 14.10 -18.98
N LYS A 219 -8.84 14.77 -19.86
CA LYS A 219 -9.39 15.49 -21.04
C LYS A 219 -10.05 14.57 -22.07
N ILE A 220 -9.59 13.33 -22.18
CA ILE A 220 -10.08 12.37 -23.18
C ILE A 220 -10.98 11.30 -22.58
N SER A 221 -11.02 11.21 -21.26
CA SER A 221 -11.86 10.25 -20.53
C SER A 221 -13.34 10.52 -20.73
N PRO A 222 -14.24 9.58 -20.39
CA PRO A 222 -15.68 9.81 -20.37
C PRO A 222 -16.08 11.04 -19.54
N ILE A 223 -17.26 11.62 -19.82
CA ILE A 223 -17.75 12.87 -19.19
C ILE A 223 -17.92 12.71 -17.69
N LYS A 224 -18.32 11.50 -17.25
CA LYS A 224 -18.50 11.14 -15.84
C LYS A 224 -17.48 10.11 -15.44
N ILE A 225 -16.72 10.43 -14.40
CA ILE A 225 -15.77 9.53 -13.79
C ILE A 225 -16.08 9.47 -12.30
N GLN A 226 -16.09 8.26 -11.73
CA GLN A 226 -16.02 8.02 -10.30
C GLN A 226 -14.70 7.33 -10.00
N ILE A 227 -13.93 7.84 -9.07
CA ILE A 227 -12.74 7.15 -8.54
C ILE A 227 -13.08 6.77 -7.12
N LYS A 228 -13.06 5.47 -6.84
CA LYS A 228 -13.36 4.92 -5.53
C LYS A 228 -12.11 4.32 -4.91
N VAL A 229 -11.82 4.73 -3.69
CA VAL A 229 -10.82 4.08 -2.82
C VAL A 229 -11.59 3.23 -1.83
N LEU A 230 -11.42 1.93 -1.94
CA LEU A 230 -12.09 0.94 -1.11
C LEU A 230 -11.08 0.36 -0.12
N THR A 231 -11.32 0.53 1.18
CA THR A 231 -10.49 -0.05 2.23
C THR A 231 -10.99 -1.43 2.62
N LYS A 232 -10.08 -2.36 2.86
CA LYS A 232 -10.37 -3.71 3.36
C LYS A 232 -9.31 -4.06 4.41
N LYS A 233 -9.66 -4.85 5.40
CA LYS A 233 -8.63 -5.48 6.25
C LYS A 233 -7.74 -6.35 5.38
N ALA A 234 -6.45 -6.34 5.63
CA ALA A 234 -5.50 -7.17 4.89
C ALA A 234 -5.87 -8.65 5.07
N ASP A 235 -5.93 -9.37 3.96
CA ASP A 235 -6.11 -10.82 4.01
C ASP A 235 -4.80 -11.48 4.42
N ILE A 236 -4.61 -11.62 5.72
CA ILE A 236 -3.46 -12.33 6.29
C ILE A 236 -3.66 -13.85 6.34
N GLY A 237 -4.85 -14.35 6.01
CA GLY A 237 -5.20 -15.76 6.12
C GLY A 237 -4.30 -16.65 5.26
N LYS A 238 -4.02 -16.27 4.03
CA LYS A 238 -3.09 -16.97 3.14
C LYS A 238 -1.66 -17.01 3.73
N HIS A 239 -1.18 -15.89 4.27
CA HIS A 239 0.14 -15.83 4.87
C HIS A 239 0.22 -16.66 6.15
N LEU A 240 -0.81 -16.61 7.01
CA LEU A 240 -0.89 -17.44 8.20
C LEU A 240 -0.93 -18.93 7.87
N SER A 241 -1.71 -19.35 6.85
CA SER A 241 -1.76 -20.75 6.40
C SER A 241 -0.42 -21.25 5.83
N THR A 242 0.35 -20.36 5.21
CA THR A 242 1.72 -20.69 4.76
C THR A 242 2.65 -20.91 5.97
N ILE A 243 2.56 -20.04 6.99
CA ILE A 243 3.35 -20.22 8.22
C ILE A 243 2.97 -21.53 8.95
N GLU A 244 1.69 -21.88 9.01
CA GLU A 244 1.22 -23.15 9.59
C GLU A 244 1.82 -24.34 8.85
N ARG A 245 1.85 -24.34 7.52
CA ARG A 245 2.49 -25.36 6.71
C ARG A 245 3.99 -25.46 6.95
N ASP A 246 4.67 -24.29 7.05
CA ASP A 246 6.10 -24.23 7.39
C ASP A 246 6.36 -24.83 8.79
N MET A 247 5.47 -24.56 9.77
CA MET A 247 5.57 -25.14 11.13
C MET A 247 5.39 -26.66 11.15
N GLU A 248 4.50 -27.19 10.33
CA GLU A 248 4.28 -28.65 10.22
C GLU A 248 5.52 -29.35 9.66
N SER A 249 6.20 -28.75 8.70
CA SER A 249 7.40 -29.30 8.07
C SER A 249 8.68 -29.12 8.88
N GLU A 250 8.71 -28.22 9.87
CA GLU A 250 9.91 -27.92 10.66
C GLU A 250 10.17 -28.99 11.71
N SER A 251 11.38 -29.57 11.69
CA SER A 251 11.82 -30.61 12.61
C SER A 251 12.38 -30.04 13.92
N ASN A 252 12.96 -28.83 13.89
CA ASN A 252 13.62 -28.24 15.04
C ASN A 252 12.59 -27.59 15.98
N PRO A 253 12.46 -28.05 17.25
CA PRO A 253 11.46 -27.52 18.18
C PRO A 253 11.67 -26.04 18.52
N LYS A 254 12.92 -25.56 18.56
CA LYS A 254 13.24 -24.15 18.84
C LYS A 254 12.86 -23.23 17.66
N CYS A 255 13.05 -23.71 16.44
CA CYS A 255 12.56 -23.00 15.27
C CYS A 255 11.03 -22.96 15.23
N ARG A 256 10.37 -24.03 15.63
CA ARG A 256 8.91 -24.07 15.72
C ARG A 256 8.36 -23.09 16.76
N GLU A 257 9.05 -22.90 17.87
CA GLU A 257 8.72 -21.87 18.86
C GLU A 257 8.83 -20.44 18.26
N LEU A 258 9.90 -20.18 17.54
CA LEU A 258 10.09 -18.91 16.81
C LEU A 258 9.00 -18.68 15.76
N GLN A 259 8.61 -19.71 15.02
CA GLN A 259 7.51 -19.64 14.05
C GLN A 259 6.18 -19.33 14.72
N LEU A 260 5.90 -19.91 15.90
CA LEU A 260 4.67 -19.65 16.65
C LEU A 260 4.62 -18.20 17.18
N ASP A 261 5.74 -17.68 17.69
CA ASP A 261 5.83 -16.30 18.16
C ASP A 261 5.66 -15.29 17.01
N TYR A 262 6.25 -15.58 15.86
CA TYR A 262 6.08 -14.82 14.63
C TYR A 262 4.63 -14.88 14.11
N TYR A 263 3.97 -16.05 14.15
CA TYR A 263 2.56 -16.22 13.81
C TYR A 263 1.66 -15.30 14.66
N ARG A 264 1.90 -15.28 15.98
CA ARG A 264 1.19 -14.40 16.91
C ARG A 264 1.42 -12.92 16.62
N LEU A 265 2.64 -12.56 16.25
CA LEU A 265 2.96 -11.18 15.84
C LEU A 265 2.10 -10.77 14.64
N ILE A 266 2.07 -11.58 13.57
CA ILE A 266 1.30 -11.29 12.36
C ILE A 266 -0.19 -11.24 12.67
N GLN A 267 -0.70 -12.19 13.44
CA GLN A 267 -2.10 -12.18 13.86
C GLN A 267 -2.46 -10.90 14.64
N THR A 268 -1.57 -10.46 15.54
CA THR A 268 -1.78 -9.24 16.34
C THR A 268 -1.76 -7.98 15.49
N ILE A 269 -0.77 -7.84 14.58
CA ILE A 269 -0.64 -6.67 13.71
C ILE A 269 -1.77 -6.69 12.66
N GLY A 270 -2.06 -7.85 12.06
CA GLY A 270 -3.07 -8.00 11.04
C GLY A 270 -4.48 -7.71 11.53
N SER A 271 -4.78 -8.06 12.79
CA SER A 271 -6.10 -7.77 13.39
C SER A 271 -6.30 -6.30 13.77
N ARG A 272 -5.22 -5.55 14.00
CA ARG A 272 -5.28 -4.18 14.54
C ARG A 272 -4.87 -3.09 13.55
N GLU A 273 -3.88 -3.34 12.69
CA GLU A 273 -3.20 -2.28 11.95
C GLU A 273 -3.18 -2.51 10.44
N ALA A 274 -3.38 -3.73 9.96
CA ALA A 274 -3.18 -4.07 8.56
C ALA A 274 -4.40 -3.72 7.70
N ILE A 275 -4.25 -2.75 6.81
CA ILE A 275 -5.28 -2.26 5.89
C ILE A 275 -4.73 -2.35 4.48
N THR A 276 -5.54 -2.88 3.56
CA THR A 276 -5.29 -2.82 2.12
C THR A 276 -6.27 -1.86 1.46
N ARG A 277 -5.84 -1.22 0.37
CA ARG A 277 -6.64 -0.28 -0.39
C ARG A 277 -6.71 -0.68 -1.85
N ARG A 278 -7.93 -0.70 -2.38
CA ARG A 278 -8.17 -0.92 -3.80
C ARG A 278 -8.61 0.40 -4.45
N PHE A 279 -8.01 0.72 -5.57
CA PHE A 279 -8.28 1.94 -6.30
C PHE A 279 -9.04 1.60 -7.57
N LEU A 280 -10.29 2.02 -7.62
CA LEU A 280 -11.20 1.71 -8.71
C LEU A 280 -11.51 2.97 -9.51
N VAL A 281 -11.35 2.91 -10.82
CA VAL A 281 -11.78 3.93 -11.76
C VAL A 281 -13.03 3.41 -12.48
N ILE A 282 -14.12 4.14 -12.35
CA ILE A 282 -15.44 3.73 -12.81
C ILE A 282 -15.95 4.74 -13.84
N PHE A 283 -16.47 4.28 -14.95
CA PHE A 283 -17.10 5.11 -15.97
C PHE A 283 -18.29 4.42 -16.62
N GLU A 284 -19.21 5.26 -17.11
CA GLU A 284 -20.46 4.88 -17.72
C GLU A 284 -20.32 4.94 -19.24
N TYR A 285 -20.98 4.04 -19.94
CA TYR A 285 -21.12 4.13 -21.39
C TYR A 285 -21.94 5.38 -21.78
N GLU A 286 -21.41 6.19 -22.69
CA GLU A 286 -22.03 7.38 -23.20
C GLU A 286 -22.62 7.14 -24.60
N ALA A 287 -23.94 7.21 -24.73
CA ALA A 287 -24.60 7.05 -26.03
C ALA A 287 -24.32 8.27 -26.92
N VAL A 288 -23.64 8.05 -28.02
CA VAL A 288 -23.32 9.11 -29.03
C VAL A 288 -24.55 9.46 -29.87
N THR A 289 -25.55 8.58 -29.94
CA THR A 289 -26.73 8.72 -30.79
C THR A 289 -28.02 8.46 -29.99
N ASN A 290 -29.13 9.03 -30.43
CA ASN A 290 -30.48 8.79 -29.87
C ASN A 290 -31.02 7.37 -30.16
N ARG A 291 -30.31 6.50 -30.87
CA ARG A 291 -30.62 5.10 -31.12
C ARG A 291 -30.24 4.27 -29.88
N LYS A 292 -31.03 3.24 -29.58
CA LYS A 292 -30.60 2.23 -28.62
C LYS A 292 -29.34 1.54 -29.17
N PRO A 293 -28.20 1.61 -28.48
CA PRO A 293 -26.98 0.96 -28.93
C PRO A 293 -27.14 -0.57 -28.90
N GLU A 294 -26.47 -1.25 -29.81
CA GLU A 294 -26.30 -2.69 -29.73
C GLU A 294 -25.29 -3.03 -28.61
N TYR A 295 -25.48 -4.19 -27.95
CA TYR A 295 -24.59 -4.57 -26.83
C TYR A 295 -23.12 -4.69 -27.26
N SER A 296 -22.88 -5.15 -28.49
CA SER A 296 -21.54 -5.20 -29.10
C SER A 296 -20.87 -3.82 -29.21
N GLU A 297 -21.66 -2.79 -29.57
CA GLU A 297 -21.18 -1.39 -29.64
C GLU A 297 -20.80 -0.87 -28.24
N ILE A 298 -21.59 -1.23 -27.22
CA ILE A 298 -21.31 -0.84 -25.82
C ILE A 298 -19.99 -1.48 -25.34
N VAL A 299 -19.82 -2.78 -25.57
CA VAL A 299 -18.61 -3.51 -25.19
C VAL A 299 -17.40 -2.87 -25.87
N SER A 300 -17.43 -2.65 -27.17
CA SER A 300 -16.32 -2.08 -27.92
C SER A 300 -15.96 -0.66 -27.47
N ALA A 301 -16.95 0.20 -27.20
CA ALA A 301 -16.72 1.56 -26.74
C ALA A 301 -16.09 1.60 -25.33
N LEU A 302 -16.59 0.77 -24.42
CA LEU A 302 -16.04 0.68 -23.07
C LEU A 302 -14.62 0.09 -23.08
N GLU A 303 -14.36 -0.92 -23.92
CA GLU A 303 -13.03 -1.51 -24.05
C GLU A 303 -12.03 -0.49 -24.62
N THR A 304 -12.43 0.32 -25.58
CA THR A 304 -11.61 1.43 -26.09
C THR A 304 -11.24 2.41 -24.97
N SER A 305 -12.19 2.73 -24.11
CA SER A 305 -11.95 3.59 -22.94
C SER A 305 -10.98 2.96 -21.94
N VAL A 306 -11.05 1.62 -21.73
CA VAL A 306 -10.12 0.83 -20.91
C VAL A 306 -8.70 0.89 -21.47
N GLN A 307 -8.53 0.63 -22.77
CA GLN A 307 -7.22 0.64 -23.40
C GLN A 307 -6.58 2.03 -23.36
N THR A 308 -7.40 3.06 -23.57
CA THR A 308 -6.96 4.46 -23.43
C THR A 308 -6.51 4.76 -22.01
N ALA A 309 -7.30 4.38 -21.01
CA ALA A 309 -6.93 4.55 -19.60
C ALA A 309 -5.61 3.83 -19.29
N ARG A 310 -5.45 2.57 -19.74
CA ARG A 310 -4.24 1.76 -19.52
C ARG A 310 -2.98 2.46 -20.06
N GLN A 311 -3.05 3.02 -21.26
CA GLN A 311 -1.91 3.74 -21.87
C GLN A 311 -1.51 4.98 -21.05
N TYR A 312 -2.48 5.79 -20.64
CA TYR A 312 -2.20 7.01 -19.89
C TYR A 312 -1.77 6.74 -18.44
N PHE A 313 -2.34 5.76 -17.79
CA PHE A 313 -1.91 5.36 -16.43
C PHE A 313 -0.48 4.83 -16.43
N LEU A 314 -0.04 4.16 -17.49
CA LEU A 314 1.36 3.76 -17.65
C LEU A 314 2.32 4.96 -17.64
N HIS A 315 1.91 6.11 -18.23
CA HIS A 315 2.70 7.36 -18.16
C HIS A 315 2.66 8.02 -16.78
N CYS A 316 1.75 7.60 -15.91
CA CYS A 316 1.71 7.99 -14.50
C CYS A 316 2.49 7.01 -13.59
N ASP A 317 3.23 6.05 -14.13
CA ASP A 317 3.86 4.92 -13.43
C ASP A 317 2.86 4.00 -12.71
N ASN A 318 1.56 4.08 -13.03
CA ASN A 318 0.54 3.18 -12.50
C ASN A 318 0.30 2.00 -13.45
N ALA A 319 0.13 0.82 -12.90
CA ALA A 319 -0.38 -0.33 -13.64
C ALA A 319 -1.91 -0.43 -13.51
N VAL A 320 -2.59 -0.80 -14.60
CA VAL A 320 -3.99 -1.22 -14.56
C VAL A 320 -4.01 -2.73 -14.38
N VAL A 321 -4.58 -3.19 -13.27
CA VAL A 321 -4.67 -4.61 -12.93
C VAL A 321 -5.52 -5.34 -13.96
N THR A 322 -5.05 -6.51 -14.38
CA THR A 322 -5.79 -7.42 -15.26
C THR A 322 -6.25 -8.62 -14.44
N HIS A 323 -7.55 -8.87 -14.41
CA HIS A 323 -8.13 -10.01 -13.72
C HIS A 323 -8.39 -11.13 -14.70
N ASP A 324 -8.15 -12.39 -14.31
CA ASP A 324 -8.43 -13.57 -15.13
C ASP A 324 -9.94 -13.73 -15.40
N ASP A 325 -10.77 -13.41 -14.39
CA ASP A 325 -12.22 -13.32 -14.50
C ASP A 325 -12.72 -11.94 -14.00
N GLU A 326 -12.99 -11.05 -14.95
CA GLU A 326 -13.50 -9.70 -14.67
C GLU A 326 -14.92 -9.70 -14.06
N ASN A 327 -15.74 -10.72 -14.34
CA ASN A 327 -17.07 -10.82 -13.73
C ASN A 327 -16.97 -11.22 -12.26
N ALA A 328 -16.08 -12.15 -11.91
CA ALA A 328 -15.80 -12.53 -10.53
C ALA A 328 -15.24 -11.34 -9.73
N PHE A 329 -14.32 -10.59 -10.32
CA PHE A 329 -13.79 -9.35 -9.74
C PHE A 329 -14.89 -8.34 -9.41
N LEU A 330 -15.80 -8.04 -10.36
CA LEU A 330 -16.91 -7.11 -10.15
C LEU A 330 -17.87 -7.60 -9.07
N LEU A 331 -18.15 -8.90 -9.05
CA LEU A 331 -18.98 -9.53 -8.06
C LEU A 331 -18.37 -9.40 -6.65
N GLU A 332 -17.07 -9.63 -6.51
CA GLU A 332 -16.33 -9.47 -5.26
C GLU A 332 -16.37 -8.03 -4.74
N ILE A 333 -16.14 -7.04 -5.60
CA ILE A 333 -16.20 -5.62 -5.23
C ILE A 333 -17.59 -5.25 -4.69
N LEU A 334 -18.64 -5.59 -5.43
CA LEU A 334 -20.01 -5.30 -5.01
C LEU A 334 -20.39 -6.05 -3.72
N TYR A 335 -19.98 -7.31 -3.61
CA TYR A 335 -20.19 -8.10 -2.40
C TYR A 335 -19.49 -7.48 -1.18
N THR A 336 -18.27 -7.04 -1.34
CA THR A 336 -17.49 -6.38 -0.28
C THR A 336 -18.18 -5.10 0.20
N ILE A 337 -18.77 -4.30 -0.69
CA ILE A 337 -19.42 -3.05 -0.31
C ILE A 337 -20.72 -3.30 0.46
N PHE A 338 -21.51 -4.29 0.04
CA PHE A 338 -22.81 -4.60 0.68
C PHE A 338 -22.66 -5.47 1.93
N ASN A 339 -21.61 -6.29 2.05
CA ASN A 339 -21.46 -7.32 3.09
C ASN A 339 -20.12 -7.19 3.83
N ARG A 340 -19.85 -6.02 4.40
CA ARG A 340 -18.55 -5.68 5.05
C ARG A 340 -18.13 -6.68 6.12
N SER A 341 -19.01 -7.10 7.02
CA SER A 341 -18.70 -8.07 8.08
C SER A 341 -18.56 -9.49 7.53
N THR A 342 -19.42 -9.85 6.59
CA THR A 342 -19.49 -11.21 6.07
C THR A 342 -18.35 -11.51 5.12
N CYS A 343 -17.89 -10.53 4.31
CA CYS A 343 -16.81 -10.72 3.36
C CYS A 343 -15.42 -10.98 4.01
N GLU A 344 -15.25 -10.64 5.29
CA GLU A 344 -14.04 -10.97 6.05
C GLU A 344 -13.96 -12.47 6.41
N VAL A 345 -15.10 -13.15 6.48
CA VAL A 345 -15.20 -14.55 6.93
C VAL A 345 -15.57 -15.50 5.79
N LYS A 346 -16.35 -15.03 4.81
CA LYS A 346 -16.88 -15.84 3.71
C LYS A 346 -16.59 -15.23 2.36
N THR A 347 -16.01 -16.01 1.47
CA THR A 347 -15.83 -15.60 0.07
C THR A 347 -17.15 -15.64 -0.68
N VAL A 348 -17.18 -15.02 -1.87
CA VAL A 348 -18.35 -15.02 -2.75
C VAL A 348 -18.74 -16.44 -3.17
N GLU A 349 -17.76 -17.30 -3.45
CA GLU A 349 -17.98 -18.71 -3.83
C GLU A 349 -18.61 -19.50 -2.70
N GLN A 350 -18.14 -19.30 -1.47
CA GLN A 350 -18.73 -19.91 -0.28
C GLN A 350 -20.17 -19.45 -0.08
N ARG A 351 -20.44 -18.16 -0.29
CA ARG A 351 -21.80 -17.59 -0.23
C ARG A 351 -22.73 -18.22 -1.27
N ILE A 352 -22.25 -18.36 -2.51
CA ILE A 352 -23.01 -19.01 -3.59
C ILE A 352 -23.29 -20.47 -3.23
N GLY A 353 -22.30 -21.19 -2.71
CA GLY A 353 -22.43 -22.59 -2.29
C GLY A 353 -23.49 -22.76 -1.18
N GLU A 354 -23.46 -21.92 -0.15
CA GLU A 354 -24.48 -21.92 0.93
C GLU A 354 -25.89 -21.67 0.40
N LEU A 355 -26.06 -20.68 -0.49
CA LEU A 355 -27.35 -20.36 -1.08
C LEU A 355 -27.87 -21.50 -1.99
N GLN A 356 -26.98 -22.20 -2.67
CA GLN A 356 -27.34 -23.39 -3.46
C GLN A 356 -27.76 -24.56 -2.58
N LEU A 357 -27.05 -24.79 -1.44
CA LEU A 357 -27.39 -25.83 -0.48
C LEU A 357 -28.76 -25.55 0.19
N ALA A 358 -28.94 -24.33 0.69
CA ALA A 358 -30.21 -23.94 1.32
C ALA A 358 -31.43 -24.13 0.39
N ARG A 359 -31.25 -23.94 -0.93
CA ARG A 359 -32.31 -24.15 -1.93
C ARG A 359 -32.57 -25.61 -2.23
N ARG A 360 -31.55 -26.49 -2.21
CA ARG A 360 -31.73 -27.94 -2.36
C ARG A 360 -32.58 -28.52 -1.23
N ASP A 361 -32.39 -28.02 -0.01
CA ASP A 361 -33.17 -28.45 1.16
C ASP A 361 -34.62 -28.02 1.10
N THR A 362 -34.99 -27.02 0.27
CA THR A 362 -36.34 -26.46 0.12
C THR A 362 -37.03 -26.86 -1.18
N ASP A 363 -36.45 -27.78 -1.98
CA ASP A 363 -36.98 -28.20 -3.31
C ASP A 363 -37.22 -27.05 -4.32
N ILE A 364 -36.53 -25.93 -4.16
CA ILE A 364 -36.66 -24.77 -5.04
C ILE A 364 -35.69 -24.92 -6.22
N THR A 365 -36.17 -25.11 -7.41
CA THR A 365 -35.40 -25.31 -8.65
C THR A 365 -34.90 -24.02 -9.33
N VAL A 366 -35.22 -22.83 -8.74
CA VAL A 366 -34.83 -21.54 -9.32
C VAL A 366 -33.35 -21.26 -9.09
N PRO A 367 -32.57 -20.86 -10.12
CA PRO A 367 -31.16 -20.56 -9.97
C PRO A 367 -30.92 -19.39 -8.99
N VAL A 368 -29.77 -19.40 -8.30
CA VAL A 368 -29.41 -18.31 -7.38
C VAL A 368 -29.32 -17.01 -8.17
N SER A 369 -30.08 -15.99 -7.79
CA SER A 369 -30.06 -14.71 -8.46
C SER A 369 -28.82 -13.89 -8.01
N LEU A 370 -28.26 -13.07 -8.91
CA LEU A 370 -27.18 -12.14 -8.59
C LEU A 370 -27.51 -11.26 -7.37
N LYS A 371 -28.76 -10.79 -7.29
CA LYS A 371 -29.24 -9.95 -6.18
C LYS A 371 -29.26 -10.68 -4.84
N SER A 372 -29.57 -11.98 -4.81
CA SER A 372 -29.53 -12.78 -3.58
C SER A 372 -28.11 -12.98 -3.07
N VAL A 373 -27.12 -13.04 -3.97
CA VAL A 373 -25.69 -13.12 -3.61
C VAL A 373 -25.21 -11.79 -3.01
N LEU A 374 -25.54 -10.68 -3.67
CA LEU A 374 -25.06 -9.34 -3.30
C LEU A 374 -25.79 -8.74 -2.10
N ALA A 375 -27.07 -9.04 -1.91
CA ALA A 375 -27.88 -8.41 -0.87
C ALA A 375 -27.38 -8.79 0.53
N PRO A 376 -27.22 -7.82 1.45
CA PRO A 376 -26.98 -8.11 2.85
C PRO A 376 -28.20 -8.74 3.50
N ASP A 377 -27.99 -9.44 4.61
CA ASP A 377 -29.07 -10.10 5.35
C ASP A 377 -30.03 -9.09 5.96
N SER A 378 -29.54 -7.91 6.35
CA SER A 378 -30.34 -6.83 6.90
C SER A 378 -29.81 -5.44 6.53
N ILE A 379 -30.72 -4.48 6.26
CA ILE A 379 -30.41 -3.06 6.09
C ILE A 379 -31.37 -2.27 6.98
N ASP A 380 -30.85 -1.57 7.97
CA ASP A 380 -31.63 -0.68 8.82
C ASP A 380 -31.46 0.79 8.45
N LEU A 381 -32.49 1.40 7.88
CA LEU A 381 -32.55 2.79 7.44
C LEU A 381 -33.38 3.66 8.44
N THR A 382 -33.55 3.20 9.67
CA THR A 382 -34.37 3.90 10.68
C THR A 382 -33.61 5.05 11.36
N HIS A 383 -32.31 5.15 11.17
CA HIS A 383 -31.45 6.17 11.75
C HIS A 383 -31.17 7.31 10.75
N GLY A 384 -31.16 8.56 11.24
CA GLY A 384 -31.00 9.74 10.37
C GLY A 384 -29.55 10.06 10.00
N SER A 385 -28.56 9.60 10.80
CA SER A 385 -27.14 9.93 10.67
C SER A 385 -26.26 8.76 10.25
N TYR A 386 -26.76 7.53 10.28
CA TYR A 386 -26.05 6.33 9.88
C TYR A 386 -27.02 5.24 9.38
N VAL A 387 -26.51 4.21 8.77
CA VAL A 387 -27.20 3.00 8.33
C VAL A 387 -26.54 1.80 9.02
N VAL A 388 -27.31 0.79 9.38
CA VAL A 388 -26.75 -0.47 9.89
C VAL A 388 -26.99 -1.56 8.84
N MET A 389 -25.92 -2.21 8.39
CA MET A 389 -25.96 -3.35 7.47
C MET A 389 -25.27 -4.53 8.15
N ASP A 390 -26.00 -5.63 8.35
CA ASP A 390 -25.50 -6.85 8.99
C ASP A 390 -24.74 -6.62 10.31
N GLY A 391 -25.21 -5.66 11.12
CA GLY A 391 -24.60 -5.30 12.40
C GLY A 391 -23.43 -4.29 12.30
N VAL A 392 -22.97 -3.94 11.12
CA VAL A 392 -21.94 -2.89 10.90
C VAL A 392 -22.63 -1.53 10.72
N TYR A 393 -22.08 -0.53 11.40
CA TYR A 393 -22.55 0.86 11.34
C TYR A 393 -21.85 1.60 10.20
N HIS A 394 -22.61 2.25 9.32
CA HIS A 394 -22.14 3.00 8.18
C HIS A 394 -22.58 4.46 8.25
N ALA A 395 -21.69 5.41 8.24
CA ALA A 395 -21.99 6.83 8.10
C ALA A 395 -21.45 7.35 6.77
N TYR A 396 -22.28 8.10 6.06
CA TYR A 396 -21.91 8.72 4.79
C TYR A 396 -21.80 10.23 4.97
N LEU A 397 -20.65 10.78 4.54
CA LEU A 397 -20.31 12.18 4.66
C LEU A 397 -20.01 12.77 3.28
N ILE A 398 -20.13 14.11 3.17
CA ILE A 398 -19.73 14.86 1.97
C ILE A 398 -18.78 15.99 2.36
N VAL A 399 -17.86 16.34 1.46
CA VAL A 399 -17.18 17.63 1.51
C VAL A 399 -18.11 18.68 0.89
N PRO A 400 -18.64 19.64 1.66
CA PRO A 400 -19.59 20.62 1.14
C PRO A 400 -18.91 21.54 0.11
N SER A 401 -19.73 22.19 -0.73
CA SER A 401 -19.21 23.02 -1.81
C SER A 401 -18.30 24.19 -1.35
N ASP A 402 -18.46 24.63 -0.12
CA ASP A 402 -17.66 25.67 0.54
C ASP A 402 -16.54 25.11 1.44
N GLY A 403 -16.46 23.78 1.61
CA GLY A 403 -15.52 23.11 2.48
C GLY A 403 -14.17 22.71 1.86
N TYR A 404 -13.82 23.16 0.66
CA TYR A 404 -12.55 22.87 0.03
C TYR A 404 -11.54 24.00 0.24
N ASN A 405 -10.29 23.65 0.56
CA ASN A 405 -9.19 24.61 0.58
C ASN A 405 -8.98 25.21 -0.84
N PRO A 406 -8.91 26.53 -0.99
CA PRO A 406 -8.72 27.15 -2.30
C PRO A 406 -7.31 26.98 -2.88
N ARG A 407 -6.32 26.62 -2.07
CA ARG A 407 -4.92 26.38 -2.49
C ARG A 407 -4.47 25.02 -2.03
N VAL A 408 -4.18 24.15 -2.98
CA VAL A 408 -3.79 22.77 -2.70
C VAL A 408 -2.50 22.42 -3.42
N VAL A 409 -1.78 21.43 -2.90
CA VAL A 409 -0.61 20.84 -3.54
C VAL A 409 -1.02 19.56 -4.28
N ALA A 410 -0.16 19.03 -5.14
CA ALA A 410 -0.41 17.75 -5.80
C ALA A 410 -0.60 16.62 -4.78
N GLY A 411 -1.59 15.76 -4.98
CA GLY A 411 -1.90 14.64 -4.11
C GLY A 411 -2.49 15.03 -2.74
N TRP A 412 -3.08 16.22 -2.60
CA TRP A 412 -3.70 16.69 -1.34
C TRP A 412 -4.78 15.76 -0.78
N THR A 413 -5.37 14.92 -1.63
CA THR A 413 -6.36 13.91 -1.22
C THR A 413 -5.75 12.73 -0.47
N SER A 414 -4.43 12.58 -0.47
CA SER A 414 -3.71 11.47 0.17
C SER A 414 -4.02 11.33 1.66
N ILE A 415 -4.28 12.43 2.35
CA ILE A 415 -4.64 12.41 3.78
C ILE A 415 -5.98 11.68 4.01
N LEU A 416 -6.95 11.84 3.12
CA LEU A 416 -8.21 11.11 3.17
C LEU A 416 -8.02 9.65 2.75
N VAL A 417 -7.26 9.42 1.68
CA VAL A 417 -6.98 8.08 1.16
C VAL A 417 -6.28 7.22 2.22
N ASN A 418 -5.44 7.83 3.06
CA ASN A 418 -4.68 7.15 4.11
C ASN A 418 -5.27 7.31 5.51
N ALA A 419 -6.51 7.79 5.64
CA ALA A 419 -7.12 8.14 6.92
C ALA A 419 -7.39 6.96 7.88
N GLY A 420 -7.23 5.72 7.46
CA GLY A 420 -7.31 4.56 8.34
C GLY A 420 -8.34 3.51 7.93
N GLU A 421 -8.60 2.58 8.84
CA GLU A 421 -9.51 1.45 8.65
C GLU A 421 -10.97 1.89 8.53
N GLY A 422 -11.71 1.28 7.60
CA GLY A 422 -13.13 1.50 7.45
C GLY A 422 -13.51 2.85 6.84
N ILE A 423 -12.54 3.53 6.21
CA ILE A 423 -12.77 4.82 5.56
C ILE A 423 -12.58 4.67 4.06
N ASP A 424 -13.71 4.68 3.31
CA ASP A 424 -13.70 4.68 1.86
C ASP A 424 -13.92 6.09 1.33
N VAL A 425 -13.36 6.40 0.18
CA VAL A 425 -13.49 7.71 -0.45
C VAL A 425 -13.95 7.57 -1.88
N ASP A 426 -14.93 8.36 -2.27
CA ASP A 426 -15.44 8.44 -3.64
C ASP A 426 -15.25 9.85 -4.17
N PHE A 427 -14.47 9.97 -5.26
CA PHE A 427 -14.30 11.21 -6.01
C PHE A 427 -15.11 11.12 -7.29
N TYR A 428 -15.99 12.09 -7.50
CA TYR A 428 -16.75 12.23 -8.73
C TYR A 428 -16.25 13.42 -9.54
N PHE A 429 -15.99 13.22 -10.81
CA PHE A 429 -15.63 14.27 -11.75
C PHE A 429 -16.64 14.30 -12.91
N PHE A 430 -17.28 15.46 -13.07
CA PHE A 430 -18.24 15.68 -14.15
C PHE A 430 -17.72 16.79 -15.06
N ARG A 431 -17.35 16.42 -16.29
CA ARG A 431 -16.88 17.38 -17.29
C ARG A 431 -18.06 18.08 -17.92
N GLU A 432 -18.02 19.41 -17.97
CA GLU A 432 -19.06 20.25 -18.58
C GLU A 432 -18.61 20.81 -19.94
N PRO A 433 -19.52 20.95 -20.93
CA PRO A 433 -19.19 21.56 -22.21
C PRO A 433 -18.70 23.00 -22.05
N LYS A 434 -17.57 23.35 -22.70
CA LYS A 434 -16.88 24.65 -22.57
C LYS A 434 -17.80 25.83 -22.95
N GLU A 435 -18.56 25.70 -24.05
CA GLU A 435 -19.42 26.75 -24.56
C GLU A 435 -20.48 27.16 -23.51
N ARG A 436 -21.08 26.16 -22.86
CA ARG A 436 -22.08 26.38 -21.83
C ARG A 436 -21.51 27.11 -20.62
N ILE A 437 -20.31 26.71 -20.21
CA ILE A 437 -19.63 27.30 -19.04
C ILE A 437 -19.15 28.71 -19.37
N GLN A 438 -18.55 28.96 -20.53
CA GLN A 438 -18.10 30.30 -20.95
C GLN A 438 -19.26 31.30 -20.98
N ALA A 439 -20.43 30.91 -21.50
CA ALA A 439 -21.62 31.74 -21.50
C ALA A 439 -22.08 32.11 -20.08
N LYS A 440 -22.15 31.11 -19.19
CA LYS A 440 -22.53 31.33 -17.79
C LYS A 440 -21.51 32.19 -17.04
N LEU A 441 -20.19 31.95 -17.22
CA LEU A 441 -19.13 32.76 -16.62
C LEU A 441 -19.22 34.21 -17.07
N GLY A 442 -19.39 34.44 -18.39
CA GLY A 442 -19.54 35.78 -18.94
C GLY A 442 -20.73 36.53 -18.36
N GLN A 443 -21.86 35.86 -18.15
CA GLN A 443 -23.04 36.42 -17.50
C GLN A 443 -22.80 36.76 -16.03
N GLN A 444 -22.23 35.87 -15.23
CA GLN A 444 -21.96 36.07 -13.80
C GLN A 444 -20.91 37.18 -13.58
N ILE A 445 -19.84 37.22 -14.38
CA ILE A 445 -18.86 38.31 -14.29
C ILE A 445 -19.53 39.67 -14.53
N ARG A 446 -20.44 39.78 -15.49
CA ARG A 446 -21.18 41.03 -15.77
C ARG A 446 -22.07 41.41 -14.59
N ILE A 447 -22.79 40.45 -14.01
CA ILE A 447 -23.65 40.66 -12.83
C ILE A 447 -22.83 41.15 -11.62
N ASN A 448 -21.71 40.48 -11.33
CA ASN A 448 -20.87 40.85 -10.19
C ASN A 448 -20.17 42.18 -10.39
N ARG A 449 -19.77 42.52 -11.64
CA ARG A 449 -19.25 43.87 -11.97
C ARG A 449 -20.28 44.99 -11.77
N SER A 450 -21.55 44.73 -12.14
CA SER A 450 -22.62 45.70 -11.90
C SER A 450 -22.82 45.92 -10.40
N ARG A 451 -22.86 44.81 -9.65
CA ARG A 451 -22.99 44.90 -8.15
C ARG A 451 -21.82 45.62 -7.50
N LEU A 452 -20.59 45.33 -7.98
CA LEU A 452 -19.39 46.00 -7.45
C LEU A 452 -19.44 47.53 -7.64
N LYS A 453 -19.99 48.02 -8.77
CA LYS A 453 -20.15 49.44 -9.01
C LYS A 453 -21.15 50.14 -8.06
N ASP A 454 -22.12 49.34 -7.60
CA ASP A 454 -23.20 49.83 -6.72
C ASP A 454 -22.83 49.71 -5.22
N THR A 455 -21.65 49.15 -4.89
CA THR A 455 -21.19 48.89 -3.53
C THR A 455 -20.05 49.83 -3.17
N SER A 456 -20.05 50.43 -1.94
CA SER A 456 -18.95 51.29 -1.47
C SER A 456 -17.72 50.44 -1.08
N ASP A 457 -16.51 51.00 -1.28
CA ASP A 457 -15.22 50.33 -0.98
C ASP A 457 -15.04 49.95 0.52
N THR A 458 -15.87 50.49 1.40
CA THR A 458 -15.83 50.21 2.85
C THR A 458 -16.72 49.08 3.30
N ASN A 459 -17.42 48.43 2.34
CA ASN A 459 -18.35 47.37 2.65
C ASN A 459 -17.67 46.00 2.44
N SER A 460 -17.85 45.03 3.35
CA SER A 460 -17.37 43.64 3.22
C SER A 460 -17.80 42.95 1.91
N ASP A 461 -18.94 43.39 1.34
CA ASP A 461 -19.43 42.90 0.07
C ASP A 461 -18.53 43.25 -1.14
N PHE A 462 -17.73 44.35 -1.03
CA PHE A 462 -16.82 44.76 -2.10
C PHE A 462 -15.72 43.72 -2.34
N ASP A 463 -15.06 43.29 -1.29
CA ASP A 463 -13.98 42.28 -1.36
C ASP A 463 -14.49 40.95 -1.91
N ASP A 464 -15.72 40.57 -1.51
CA ASP A 464 -16.36 39.32 -2.00
C ASP A 464 -16.69 39.40 -3.50
N PHE A 465 -17.22 40.52 -4.00
CA PHE A 465 -17.46 40.70 -5.43
C PHE A 465 -16.18 40.78 -6.22
N GLU A 466 -15.15 41.45 -5.72
CA GLU A 466 -13.84 41.49 -6.36
C GLU A 466 -13.23 40.07 -6.45
N SER A 467 -13.23 39.31 -5.35
CA SER A 467 -12.74 37.94 -5.30
C SER A 467 -13.51 37.04 -6.26
N ALA A 468 -14.84 37.16 -6.32
CA ALA A 468 -15.68 36.42 -7.24
C ALA A 468 -15.37 36.77 -8.72
N ILE A 469 -15.16 38.05 -9.05
CA ILE A 469 -14.79 38.49 -10.40
C ILE A 469 -13.42 37.92 -10.78
N ARG A 470 -12.43 37.98 -9.86
CA ARG A 470 -11.08 37.44 -10.07
C ARG A 470 -11.13 35.93 -10.32
N SER A 471 -11.90 35.17 -9.52
CA SER A 471 -12.15 33.75 -9.70
C SER A 471 -12.82 33.43 -11.05
N GLY A 472 -13.76 34.27 -11.49
CA GLY A 472 -14.43 34.13 -12.77
C GLY A 472 -13.48 34.33 -13.97
N TYR A 473 -12.55 35.29 -13.86
CA TYR A 473 -11.52 35.50 -14.88
C TYR A 473 -10.51 34.35 -14.90
N PHE A 474 -10.07 33.86 -13.74
CA PHE A 474 -9.20 32.69 -13.65
C PHE A 474 -9.80 31.48 -14.40
N LEU A 475 -11.07 31.16 -14.13
CA LEU A 475 -11.76 30.08 -14.82
C LEU A 475 -11.88 30.33 -16.33
N LYS A 476 -12.13 31.59 -16.75
CA LYS A 476 -12.24 31.95 -18.18
C LYS A 476 -10.89 31.83 -18.88
N GLU A 477 -9.81 32.24 -18.25
CA GLU A 477 -8.44 32.12 -18.73
C GLU A 477 -8.01 30.66 -18.90
N GLY A 478 -8.26 29.80 -17.88
CA GLY A 478 -7.97 28.37 -17.98
C GLY A 478 -8.71 27.71 -19.16
N LEU A 479 -10.00 28.04 -19.36
CA LEU A 479 -10.77 27.56 -20.52
C LEU A 479 -10.21 28.05 -21.86
N ALA A 480 -9.64 29.26 -21.91
CA ALA A 480 -8.95 29.77 -23.09
C ALA A 480 -7.61 29.06 -23.35
N ASN A 481 -6.94 28.63 -22.29
CA ASN A 481 -5.67 27.89 -22.33
C ASN A 481 -5.87 26.37 -22.45
N TYR A 482 -6.96 25.92 -23.11
CA TYR A 482 -7.28 24.52 -23.40
C TYR A 482 -7.51 23.62 -22.19
N GLU A 483 -7.79 24.19 -21.00
CA GLU A 483 -8.29 23.39 -19.90
C GLU A 483 -9.79 23.12 -20.04
N ASP A 484 -10.26 22.01 -19.47
CA ASP A 484 -11.67 21.68 -19.34
C ASP A 484 -12.20 22.09 -17.96
N PHE A 485 -13.51 22.21 -17.86
CA PHE A 485 -14.17 22.53 -16.60
C PHE A 485 -14.83 21.29 -16.03
N TYR A 486 -14.56 21.05 -14.73
CA TYR A 486 -15.11 19.95 -13.98
C TYR A 486 -15.91 20.43 -12.77
N TYR A 487 -16.95 19.69 -12.43
CA TYR A 487 -17.47 19.66 -11.08
C TYR A 487 -16.88 18.46 -10.36
N CYS A 488 -16.20 18.71 -9.24
CA CYS A 488 -15.71 17.68 -8.34
C CYS A 488 -16.66 17.53 -7.16
N ASN A 489 -16.91 16.29 -6.73
CA ASN A 489 -17.66 15.95 -5.52
C ASN A 489 -16.88 14.89 -4.77
N THR A 490 -16.73 15.05 -3.45
CA THR A 490 -16.07 14.08 -2.59
C THR A 490 -17.05 13.55 -1.56
N LEU A 491 -17.21 12.21 -1.53
CA LEU A 491 -18.00 11.49 -0.54
C LEU A 491 -17.04 10.61 0.27
N VAL A 492 -17.33 10.49 1.55
CA VAL A 492 -16.57 9.63 2.46
C VAL A 492 -17.54 8.69 3.17
N THR A 493 -17.22 7.41 3.14
CA THR A 493 -17.93 6.38 3.89
C THR A 493 -17.09 6.00 5.09
N ILE A 494 -17.68 5.99 6.27
CA ILE A 494 -17.03 5.54 7.50
C ILE A 494 -17.82 4.36 8.04
N THR A 495 -17.11 3.27 8.32
CA THR A 495 -17.68 2.03 8.85
C THR A 495 -17.07 1.67 10.20
N ALA A 496 -17.87 1.09 11.10
CA ALA A 496 -17.38 0.59 12.39
C ALA A 496 -18.32 -0.49 12.94
N ASP A 497 -17.77 -1.35 13.81
CA ASP A 497 -18.53 -2.45 14.43
C ASP A 497 -19.43 -1.96 15.57
N THR A 498 -19.12 -0.81 16.18
CA THR A 498 -19.90 -0.20 17.26
C THR A 498 -20.20 1.27 16.96
N LEU A 499 -21.28 1.78 17.55
CA LEU A 499 -21.67 3.19 17.38
C LEU A 499 -20.61 4.15 17.96
N GLU A 500 -20.00 3.79 19.09
CA GLU A 500 -18.96 4.59 19.74
C GLU A 500 -17.73 4.73 18.83
N ASN A 501 -17.29 3.63 18.25
CA ASN A 501 -16.19 3.62 17.29
C ASN A 501 -16.54 4.42 16.03
N LEU A 502 -17.78 4.35 15.56
CA LEU A 502 -18.24 5.15 14.42
C LEU A 502 -18.13 6.65 14.71
N GLU A 503 -18.63 7.10 15.86
CA GLU A 503 -18.57 8.50 16.29
C GLU A 503 -17.13 8.98 16.49
N TRP A 504 -16.28 8.13 17.06
CA TRP A 504 -14.85 8.41 17.21
C TRP A 504 -14.15 8.57 15.84
N ARG A 505 -14.37 7.63 14.90
CA ARG A 505 -13.82 7.71 13.53
C ARG A 505 -14.30 8.95 12.79
N ILE A 506 -15.58 9.30 12.91
CA ILE A 506 -16.13 10.54 12.32
C ILE A 506 -15.39 11.77 12.87
N SER A 507 -15.16 11.82 14.18
CA SER A 507 -14.44 12.92 14.83
C SER A 507 -12.99 13.00 14.38
N GLU A 508 -12.34 11.85 14.18
CA GLU A 508 -10.96 11.75 13.68
C GLU A 508 -10.83 12.26 12.25
N VAL A 509 -11.69 11.77 11.32
CA VAL A 509 -11.71 12.24 9.94
C VAL A 509 -11.99 13.76 9.89
N ARG A 510 -12.90 14.25 10.73
CA ARG A 510 -13.17 15.69 10.80
C ARG A 510 -11.95 16.48 11.25
N ARG A 511 -11.18 16.01 12.25
CA ARG A 511 -9.93 16.65 12.67
C ARG A 511 -8.88 16.65 11.55
N LEU A 512 -8.74 15.54 10.85
CA LEU A 512 -7.85 15.44 9.69
C LEU A 512 -8.21 16.44 8.59
N MET A 513 -9.50 16.60 8.28
CA MET A 513 -9.95 17.57 7.28
C MET A 513 -9.70 19.02 7.71
N VAL A 514 -10.00 19.34 8.94
CA VAL A 514 -9.72 20.69 9.50
C VAL A 514 -8.23 21.03 9.48
N SER A 515 -7.34 20.04 9.68
CA SER A 515 -5.89 20.28 9.56
C SER A 515 -5.43 20.68 8.15
N GLN A 516 -6.28 20.46 7.14
CA GLN A 516 -6.06 20.85 5.74
C GLN A 516 -6.95 22.04 5.32
N ASP A 517 -7.52 22.76 6.27
CA ASP A 517 -8.48 23.84 6.04
C ASP A 517 -9.69 23.39 5.21
N MET A 518 -10.17 22.19 5.47
CA MET A 518 -11.31 21.57 4.77
C MET A 518 -12.41 21.20 5.77
N ASP A 519 -13.66 21.22 5.30
CA ASP A 519 -14.84 20.83 6.10
C ASP A 519 -15.44 19.51 5.55
N ILE A 520 -16.04 18.73 6.44
CA ILE A 520 -16.77 17.49 6.09
C ILE A 520 -18.06 17.40 6.91
N ARG A 521 -19.17 17.03 6.27
CA ARG A 521 -20.51 16.99 6.89
C ARG A 521 -21.18 15.66 6.67
N ILE A 522 -21.89 15.17 7.72
CA ILE A 522 -22.72 13.97 7.64
C ILE A 522 -23.94 14.22 6.75
N CYS A 523 -24.28 13.26 5.90
CA CYS A 523 -25.49 13.30 5.06
C CYS A 523 -26.77 13.02 5.88
N ARG A 524 -27.12 13.86 6.87
CA ARG A 524 -28.27 13.64 7.74
C ARG A 524 -29.57 13.53 6.96
N PHE A 525 -30.38 12.53 7.30
CA PHE A 525 -31.66 12.20 6.65
C PHE A 525 -31.57 11.91 5.13
N ARG A 526 -30.33 11.74 4.63
CA ARG A 526 -30.00 11.39 3.22
C ARG A 526 -29.04 10.19 3.14
N GLN A 527 -28.93 9.40 4.21
CA GLN A 527 -28.03 8.27 4.29
C GLN A 527 -28.32 7.20 3.23
N GLU A 528 -29.61 6.92 2.95
CA GLU A 528 -30.01 6.01 1.86
C GLU A 528 -29.57 6.49 0.50
N GLN A 529 -29.70 7.79 0.19
CA GLN A 529 -29.25 8.38 -1.08
C GLN A 529 -27.73 8.37 -1.19
N ALA A 530 -27.04 8.56 -0.09
CA ALA A 530 -25.59 8.50 -0.03
C ALA A 530 -25.09 7.06 -0.23
N LEU A 531 -25.70 6.07 0.43
CA LEU A 531 -25.41 4.64 0.23
C LEU A 531 -25.53 4.24 -1.26
N LEU A 532 -26.57 4.66 -1.95
CA LEU A 532 -26.72 4.39 -3.39
C LEU A 532 -25.70 5.16 -4.23
N SER A 533 -25.22 6.30 -3.74
CA SER A 533 -24.23 7.12 -4.45
C SER A 533 -22.79 6.63 -4.27
N ILE A 534 -22.47 5.86 -3.23
CA ILE A 534 -21.11 5.33 -3.07
C ILE A 534 -20.88 4.02 -3.84
N LEU A 535 -21.93 3.43 -4.41
CA LEU A 535 -21.78 2.24 -5.23
C LEU A 535 -20.93 2.56 -6.49
N PRO A 536 -20.14 1.61 -7.01
CA PRO A 536 -19.32 1.83 -8.19
C PRO A 536 -20.16 1.83 -9.49
N LEU A 537 -21.14 2.73 -9.57
CA LEU A 537 -22.13 2.80 -10.63
C LEU A 537 -22.24 4.20 -11.28
N CYS A 538 -21.28 5.09 -11.06
CA CYS A 538 -21.33 6.48 -11.54
C CYS A 538 -22.65 7.21 -11.24
N SER A 539 -23.30 6.90 -10.10
CA SER A 539 -24.66 7.36 -9.77
C SER A 539 -24.68 8.27 -8.55
N LEU A 540 -24.32 9.53 -8.72
CA LEU A 540 -24.42 10.52 -7.66
C LEU A 540 -25.82 11.13 -7.59
N ASN A 541 -26.46 11.08 -6.40
CA ASN A 541 -27.75 11.70 -6.19
C ASN A 541 -27.72 13.21 -6.45
N LYS A 542 -28.69 13.74 -7.20
CA LYS A 542 -28.73 15.15 -7.61
C LYS A 542 -28.63 16.14 -6.45
N LYS A 543 -29.23 15.84 -5.29
CA LYS A 543 -29.17 16.74 -4.13
C LYS A 543 -27.81 16.70 -3.45
N LEU A 544 -27.16 15.53 -3.38
CA LEU A 544 -25.79 15.40 -2.90
C LEU A 544 -24.81 16.08 -3.84
N PHE A 545 -25.00 15.92 -5.15
CA PHE A 545 -24.24 16.64 -6.17
C PHE A 545 -24.30 18.16 -5.94
N GLU A 546 -25.48 18.75 -5.80
CA GLU A 546 -25.64 20.18 -5.60
C GLU A 546 -25.05 20.67 -4.24
N ALA A 547 -25.06 19.82 -3.21
CA ALA A 547 -24.53 20.16 -1.89
C ALA A 547 -22.99 20.12 -1.82
N SER A 548 -22.35 19.26 -2.63
CA SER A 548 -20.90 18.99 -2.54
C SER A 548 -20.10 19.41 -3.78
N LYS A 549 -20.74 19.83 -4.89
CA LYS A 549 -20.04 20.19 -6.12
C LYS A 549 -19.04 21.34 -5.94
N ARG A 550 -17.83 21.19 -6.46
CA ARG A 550 -16.80 22.21 -6.48
C ARG A 550 -16.31 22.43 -7.90
N ASN A 551 -16.14 23.69 -8.28
CA ASN A 551 -15.61 24.08 -9.59
C ASN A 551 -14.11 23.80 -9.66
N MET A 552 -13.63 23.13 -10.71
CA MET A 552 -12.21 22.88 -10.94
C MET A 552 -11.89 22.98 -12.42
N LEU A 553 -10.71 23.48 -12.73
CA LEU A 553 -10.07 23.30 -14.05
C LEU A 553 -9.36 21.95 -14.12
N THR A 554 -8.95 21.51 -15.30
CA THR A 554 -8.29 20.21 -15.47
C THR A 554 -7.08 20.04 -14.57
N SER A 555 -6.22 21.06 -14.44
CA SER A 555 -5.03 21.02 -13.58
C SER A 555 -5.38 20.83 -12.10
N ALA A 556 -6.37 21.56 -11.60
CA ALA A 556 -6.84 21.44 -10.24
C ALA A 556 -7.56 20.10 -10.00
N ALA A 557 -8.34 19.57 -10.95
CA ALA A 557 -8.95 18.26 -10.87
C ALA A 557 -7.89 17.15 -10.86
N ALA A 558 -6.85 17.27 -11.68
CA ALA A 558 -5.76 16.30 -11.71
C ALA A 558 -4.87 16.36 -10.45
N SER A 559 -4.76 17.50 -9.78
CA SER A 559 -4.05 17.59 -8.49
C SER A 559 -4.70 16.76 -7.38
N CYS A 560 -5.98 16.36 -7.54
CA CYS A 560 -6.66 15.42 -6.66
C CYS A 560 -6.08 14.00 -6.72
N TYR A 561 -5.11 13.69 -7.57
CA TYR A 561 -4.51 12.39 -7.82
C TYR A 561 -4.55 11.46 -6.60
N PRO A 562 -5.42 10.43 -6.57
CA PRO A 562 -5.69 9.66 -5.36
C PRO A 562 -4.81 8.41 -5.23
N PHE A 563 -4.09 7.98 -6.29
CA PHE A 563 -3.35 6.72 -6.33
C PHE A 563 -2.00 6.82 -5.60
N THR A 564 -2.04 7.20 -4.32
CA THR A 564 -0.87 7.63 -3.54
C THR A 564 -0.45 6.62 -2.46
N SER A 565 -1.18 5.51 -2.30
CA SER A 565 -1.00 4.55 -1.20
C SER A 565 -0.44 3.23 -1.71
N PHE A 566 0.86 3.20 -2.04
CA PHE A 566 1.55 1.99 -2.46
C PHE A 566 1.68 0.99 -1.31
N GLU A 567 1.44 -0.29 -1.60
CA GLU A 567 1.56 -1.40 -0.67
C GLU A 567 2.61 -2.40 -1.17
N MET A 568 3.35 -3.01 -0.25
CA MET A 568 4.35 -4.03 -0.55
C MET A 568 4.06 -5.25 0.31
N SER A 569 3.21 -6.14 -0.18
CA SER A 569 2.76 -7.31 0.57
C SER A 569 2.69 -8.53 -0.33
N ASP A 570 3.75 -9.34 -0.31
CA ASP A 570 3.84 -10.59 -1.04
C ASP A 570 3.19 -11.73 -0.25
N GLU A 571 2.56 -12.70 -0.91
CA GLU A 571 1.84 -13.81 -0.24
C GLU A 571 2.78 -14.72 0.57
N ASN A 572 3.98 -15.02 0.06
CA ASN A 572 4.96 -15.97 0.64
C ASN A 572 6.23 -15.31 1.20
N GLY A 573 6.20 -14.02 1.49
CA GLY A 573 7.36 -13.27 1.94
C GLY A 573 7.66 -13.37 3.43
N ILE A 574 8.66 -12.62 3.84
CA ILE A 574 8.95 -12.33 5.24
C ILE A 574 8.39 -10.96 5.62
N LEU A 575 7.72 -10.85 6.76
CA LEU A 575 7.29 -9.55 7.28
C LEU A 575 8.54 -8.73 7.64
N LEU A 576 8.66 -7.53 7.12
CA LEU A 576 9.69 -6.58 7.56
C LEU A 576 9.13 -5.63 8.62
N GLY A 577 7.91 -5.18 8.46
CA GLY A 577 7.26 -4.27 9.38
C GLY A 577 5.95 -3.71 8.87
N VAL A 578 5.65 -2.47 9.26
CA VAL A 578 4.45 -1.74 8.87
C VAL A 578 4.87 -0.48 8.13
N ASN A 579 4.20 -0.20 7.01
CA ASN A 579 4.40 1.02 6.23
C ASN A 579 3.92 2.24 7.03
N GLN A 580 4.79 3.24 7.17
CA GLN A 580 4.50 4.43 7.98
C GLN A 580 3.46 5.36 7.36
N HIS A 581 3.23 5.30 6.03
CA HIS A 581 2.29 6.20 5.36
C HIS A 581 0.85 5.70 5.37
N ASN A 582 0.66 4.38 5.28
CA ASN A 582 -0.67 3.81 5.06
C ASN A 582 -1.03 2.66 6.00
N ASN A 583 -0.15 2.32 6.95
CA ASN A 583 -0.29 1.21 7.89
C ASN A 583 -0.49 -0.17 7.23
N SER A 584 -0.05 -0.35 5.97
CA SER A 584 -0.06 -1.67 5.35
C SER A 584 1.09 -2.54 5.87
N LEU A 585 0.90 -3.86 5.85
CA LEU A 585 2.00 -4.79 6.13
C LEU A 585 3.04 -4.74 5.03
N VAL A 586 4.31 -4.78 5.41
CA VAL A 586 5.44 -4.87 4.49
C VAL A 586 5.97 -6.30 4.54
N ILE A 587 5.47 -7.13 3.63
CA ILE A 587 5.86 -8.53 3.47
C ILE A 587 6.57 -8.66 2.13
N VAL A 588 7.82 -9.14 2.15
CA VAL A 588 8.70 -9.17 0.97
C VAL A 588 9.21 -10.58 0.70
N ASP A 589 8.97 -11.09 -0.49
CA ASP A 589 9.54 -12.33 -1.00
C ASP A 589 10.58 -12.04 -2.09
N ILE A 590 11.81 -11.78 -1.67
CA ILE A 590 12.92 -11.42 -2.60
C ILE A 590 13.23 -12.53 -3.62
N PHE A 591 12.84 -13.79 -3.35
CA PHE A 591 13.05 -14.91 -4.26
C PHE A 591 11.97 -15.02 -5.34
N ASN A 592 10.88 -14.25 -5.24
CA ASN A 592 9.83 -14.18 -6.25
C ASN A 592 10.33 -13.45 -7.52
N SER A 593 10.83 -14.21 -8.48
CA SER A 593 11.40 -13.67 -9.73
C SER A 593 10.38 -12.96 -10.64
N ARG A 594 9.06 -13.10 -10.38
CA ARG A 594 8.01 -12.37 -11.10
C ARG A 594 7.92 -10.91 -10.67
N VAL A 595 8.23 -10.63 -9.40
CA VAL A 595 8.18 -9.29 -8.79
C VAL A 595 9.57 -8.67 -8.73
N TYR A 596 10.57 -9.42 -8.27
CA TYR A 596 11.93 -8.92 -8.05
C TYR A 596 12.89 -9.38 -9.14
N LYS A 597 13.65 -8.45 -9.72
CA LYS A 597 14.61 -8.77 -10.77
C LYS A 597 15.75 -9.69 -10.28
N ASN A 598 16.14 -9.58 -9.03
CA ASN A 598 17.02 -10.50 -8.31
C ASN A 598 16.78 -10.40 -6.79
N ALA A 599 17.29 -11.38 -6.05
CA ALA A 599 17.13 -11.50 -4.60
C ALA A 599 18.22 -10.74 -3.80
N ASN A 600 19.18 -10.09 -4.45
CA ASN A 600 20.26 -9.42 -3.75
C ASN A 600 19.80 -8.16 -3.03
N MET A 601 20.37 -7.92 -1.83
CA MET A 601 20.00 -6.83 -0.97
C MET A 601 21.23 -6.08 -0.43
N VAL A 602 21.09 -4.78 -0.23
CA VAL A 602 22.07 -3.97 0.49
C VAL A 602 21.39 -3.24 1.63
N LEU A 603 22.00 -3.31 2.82
CA LEU A 603 21.54 -2.63 4.03
C LEU A 603 22.52 -1.51 4.40
N LEU A 604 22.04 -0.27 4.39
CA LEU A 604 22.82 0.94 4.66
C LEU A 604 22.34 1.58 5.97
N GLY A 605 23.25 2.10 6.78
CA GLY A 605 22.87 2.82 8.00
C GLY A 605 24.07 3.17 8.87
N THR A 606 24.01 4.32 9.55
CA THR A 606 25.04 4.75 10.49
C THR A 606 25.17 3.82 11.70
N SER A 607 26.23 3.98 12.45
CA SER A 607 26.39 3.27 13.72
C SER A 607 25.25 3.60 14.68
N GLY A 608 24.62 2.59 15.27
CA GLY A 608 23.46 2.77 16.17
C GLY A 608 22.08 2.88 15.49
N ALA A 609 22.00 2.97 14.15
CA ALA A 609 20.72 3.03 13.41
C ALA A 609 19.91 1.73 13.48
N GLY A 610 20.47 0.63 14.00
CA GLY A 610 19.80 -0.67 14.10
C GLY A 610 20.16 -1.66 12.99
N LYS A 611 21.26 -1.43 12.27
CA LYS A 611 21.71 -2.27 11.14
C LYS A 611 21.82 -3.75 11.50
N THR A 612 22.62 -4.12 12.53
CA THR A 612 22.81 -5.52 12.95
C THR A 612 21.49 -6.15 13.42
N PHE A 613 20.62 -5.38 14.08
CA PHE A 613 19.29 -5.83 14.46
C PHE A 613 18.43 -6.19 13.25
N THR A 614 18.36 -5.30 12.27
CA THR A 614 17.57 -5.51 11.02
C THR A 614 18.13 -6.68 10.22
N LEU A 615 19.44 -6.80 10.11
CA LEU A 615 20.13 -7.90 9.41
C LEU A 615 19.80 -9.26 10.07
N GLN A 616 19.91 -9.35 11.39
CA GLN A 616 19.56 -10.57 12.12
C GLN A 616 18.07 -10.90 12.05
N LEU A 617 17.18 -9.88 12.07
CA LEU A 617 15.75 -10.07 11.93
C LEU A 617 15.41 -10.73 10.58
N ILE A 618 15.99 -10.20 9.50
CA ILE A 618 15.83 -10.76 8.15
C ILE A 618 16.37 -12.19 8.09
N ALA A 619 17.56 -12.44 8.61
CA ALA A 619 18.20 -13.76 8.62
C ALA A 619 17.36 -14.81 9.37
N LEU A 620 16.84 -14.48 10.57
CA LEU A 620 15.97 -15.37 11.34
C LEU A 620 14.67 -15.69 10.59
N ARG A 621 14.07 -14.69 9.95
CA ARG A 621 12.82 -14.85 9.21
C ARG A 621 13.01 -15.64 7.90
N MET A 622 14.16 -15.51 7.25
CA MET A 622 14.53 -16.37 6.12
C MET A 622 14.73 -17.81 6.58
N ARG A 623 15.44 -18.03 7.69
CA ARG A 623 15.61 -19.39 8.27
C ARG A 623 14.23 -20.00 8.63
N ARG A 624 13.34 -19.22 9.20
CA ARG A 624 11.96 -19.64 9.52
C ARG A 624 11.22 -20.17 8.28
N LYS A 625 11.40 -19.50 7.13
CA LYS A 625 10.81 -19.90 5.83
C LYS A 625 11.46 -21.17 5.26
N GLY A 626 12.59 -21.63 5.81
CA GLY A 626 13.34 -22.78 5.30
C GLY A 626 14.53 -22.43 4.40
N THR A 627 14.79 -21.14 4.17
CA THR A 627 15.97 -20.66 3.44
C THR A 627 17.24 -20.99 4.23
N GLN A 628 18.26 -21.54 3.57
CA GLN A 628 19.58 -21.76 4.19
C GLN A 628 20.34 -20.44 4.33
N VAL A 629 20.72 -20.10 5.55
CA VAL A 629 21.31 -18.81 5.91
C VAL A 629 22.74 -18.98 6.33
N PHE A 630 23.63 -18.21 5.70
CA PHE A 630 25.05 -18.08 6.07
C PHE A 630 25.34 -16.63 6.44
N ILE A 631 25.96 -16.40 7.59
CA ILE A 631 26.31 -15.06 8.08
C ILE A 631 27.82 -15.00 8.29
N ILE A 632 28.47 -14.05 7.62
CA ILE A 632 29.88 -13.74 7.82
C ILE A 632 29.97 -12.46 8.66
N ALA A 633 30.52 -12.58 9.87
CA ALA A 633 30.53 -11.50 10.85
C ALA A 633 31.99 -11.11 11.21
N PRO A 634 32.52 -10.03 10.58
CA PRO A 634 33.93 -9.65 10.73
C PRO A 634 34.24 -8.87 12.02
N LEU A 635 33.30 -8.11 12.57
CA LEU A 635 33.60 -7.19 13.67
C LEU A 635 32.86 -7.52 14.97
N LYS A 636 31.66 -8.10 14.90
CA LYS A 636 30.77 -8.27 16.05
C LYS A 636 30.13 -9.66 16.09
N GLY A 637 30.91 -10.71 15.79
CA GLY A 637 30.39 -12.08 15.71
C GLY A 637 29.64 -12.55 16.95
N HIS A 638 30.03 -12.13 18.14
CA HIS A 638 29.37 -12.46 19.40
C HIS A 638 27.92 -11.99 19.48
N GLU A 639 27.51 -10.95 18.73
CA GLU A 639 26.11 -10.48 18.69
C GLU A 639 25.17 -11.52 18.05
N PHE A 640 25.70 -12.37 17.15
CA PHE A 640 24.93 -13.41 16.45
C PHE A 640 24.84 -14.73 17.24
N LEU A 641 25.72 -14.95 18.23
CA LEU A 641 25.83 -16.21 18.98
C LEU A 641 24.50 -16.60 19.68
N ARG A 642 23.83 -15.63 20.28
CA ARG A 642 22.58 -15.89 21.05
C ARG A 642 21.46 -16.37 20.14
N ALA A 643 21.23 -15.72 19.00
CA ALA A 643 20.23 -16.14 18.03
C ALA A 643 20.60 -17.51 17.43
N CYS A 644 21.85 -17.71 17.03
CA CYS A 644 22.35 -18.95 16.47
C CYS A 644 22.13 -20.15 17.41
N ASN A 645 22.54 -20.04 18.67
CA ASN A 645 22.37 -21.10 19.65
C ASN A 645 20.91 -21.41 19.96
N ASN A 646 20.04 -20.38 19.99
CA ASN A 646 18.63 -20.57 20.30
C ASN A 646 17.89 -21.35 19.24
N ILE A 647 18.18 -21.13 17.97
CA ILE A 647 17.53 -21.86 16.87
C ILE A 647 18.22 -23.17 16.48
N GLY A 648 19.27 -23.58 17.24
CA GLY A 648 20.06 -24.77 16.93
C GLY A 648 20.91 -24.63 15.68
N GLY A 649 21.36 -23.41 15.39
CA GLY A 649 22.29 -23.10 14.31
C GLY A 649 23.74 -23.52 14.65
N GLU A 650 24.61 -23.44 13.67
CA GLU A 650 26.04 -23.74 13.82
C GLU A 650 26.84 -22.44 13.90
N PHE A 651 27.62 -22.30 14.95
CA PHE A 651 28.48 -21.15 15.16
C PHE A 651 29.96 -21.56 15.02
N ILE A 652 30.58 -21.04 13.97
CA ILE A 652 31.95 -21.32 13.58
C ILE A 652 32.82 -20.10 13.89
N SER A 653 33.73 -20.20 14.85
CA SER A 653 34.67 -19.12 15.17
C SER A 653 36.02 -19.38 14.54
N ILE A 654 36.42 -18.50 13.62
CA ILE A 654 37.74 -18.56 12.96
C ILE A 654 38.63 -17.49 13.58
N SER A 655 39.57 -17.95 14.41
CA SER A 655 40.51 -17.09 15.11
C SER A 655 41.89 -17.71 15.11
N PRO A 656 42.94 -16.94 15.44
CA PRO A 656 44.33 -17.48 15.48
C PRO A 656 44.50 -18.65 16.43
N ALA A 657 43.64 -18.77 17.45
CA ALA A 657 43.68 -19.80 18.46
C ALA A 657 42.50 -20.80 18.40
N SER A 658 41.65 -20.70 17.37
CA SER A 658 40.48 -21.57 17.24
C SER A 658 40.88 -23.03 17.00
N LYS A 659 39.98 -23.93 17.47
CA LYS A 659 40.06 -25.36 17.08
C LYS A 659 39.28 -25.64 15.79
N GLN A 660 38.45 -24.71 15.32
CA GLN A 660 37.71 -24.80 14.08
C GLN A 660 38.54 -24.25 12.97
N CYS A 661 38.75 -25.03 11.92
CA CYS A 661 39.67 -24.75 10.86
C CYS A 661 39.03 -24.96 9.49
N ILE A 662 39.41 -24.12 8.54
CA ILE A 662 39.05 -24.25 7.11
C ILE A 662 40.34 -24.27 6.30
N ASN A 663 40.60 -25.35 5.60
CA ASN A 663 41.75 -25.46 4.70
C ASN A 663 41.50 -24.66 3.42
N VAL A 664 42.22 -23.59 3.21
CA VAL A 664 42.10 -22.74 2.01
C VAL A 664 42.49 -23.47 0.73
N CYS A 665 43.39 -24.48 0.81
CA CYS A 665 43.84 -25.27 -0.32
C CYS A 665 42.85 -26.41 -0.69
N GLU A 666 41.81 -26.64 0.10
CA GLU A 666 40.93 -27.74 -0.11
C GLU A 666 40.06 -27.57 -1.36
N ILE A 667 40.09 -28.56 -2.23
CA ILE A 667 39.08 -28.76 -3.30
C ILE A 667 37.99 -29.65 -2.74
N ARG A 668 36.84 -29.07 -2.51
CA ARG A 668 35.72 -29.76 -1.84
C ARG A 668 34.91 -30.53 -2.87
N LYS A 669 34.51 -31.76 -2.48
CA LYS A 669 33.59 -32.54 -3.29
C LYS A 669 32.18 -31.91 -3.18
N GLN A 670 31.71 -31.34 -4.27
CA GLN A 670 30.38 -30.74 -4.33
C GLN A 670 29.39 -31.83 -4.76
N ASP A 671 28.25 -31.91 -4.05
CA ASP A 671 27.14 -32.75 -4.50
C ASP A 671 26.30 -31.99 -5.56
N LEU A 672 26.68 -32.17 -6.82
CA LEU A 672 26.02 -31.55 -7.97
C LEU A 672 24.93 -32.44 -8.58
N SER A 673 24.53 -33.52 -7.90
CA SER A 673 23.56 -34.47 -8.43
C SER A 673 22.24 -33.83 -8.84
N ALA A 674 21.72 -32.91 -8.05
CA ALA A 674 20.51 -32.15 -8.38
C ALA A 674 20.69 -31.28 -9.65
N ASN A 675 21.82 -30.61 -9.78
CA ASN A 675 22.14 -29.78 -10.94
C ASN A 675 22.35 -30.62 -12.21
N GLN A 676 22.99 -31.77 -12.08
CA GLN A 676 23.20 -32.72 -13.20
C GLN A 676 21.88 -33.29 -13.71
N LEU A 677 20.93 -33.59 -12.84
CA LEU A 677 19.59 -34.02 -13.22
C LEU A 677 18.83 -32.99 -14.04
N ILE A 678 19.07 -31.70 -13.77
CA ILE A 678 18.42 -30.59 -14.46
C ILE A 678 19.10 -30.27 -15.79
N ASP A 679 20.43 -30.13 -15.80
CA ASP A 679 21.17 -29.59 -16.94
C ASP A 679 21.77 -30.68 -17.86
N GLY A 680 21.93 -31.91 -17.36
CA GLY A 680 22.49 -33.04 -18.14
C GLY A 680 23.94 -32.91 -18.55
N VAL A 681 24.67 -31.88 -18.10
CA VAL A 681 26.02 -31.55 -18.55
C VAL A 681 27.02 -31.62 -17.39
N ILE A 682 28.09 -32.33 -17.55
CA ILE A 682 29.26 -32.29 -16.69
C ILE A 682 30.20 -31.25 -17.28
N SER A 683 30.57 -30.20 -16.50
CA SER A 683 31.61 -29.24 -16.93
C SER A 683 32.98 -29.95 -17.02
N GLU A 684 33.56 -29.97 -18.19
CA GLU A 684 34.93 -30.53 -18.43
C GLU A 684 36.04 -29.63 -17.93
N ASN A 685 35.71 -28.45 -17.37
CA ASN A 685 36.69 -27.49 -16.89
C ASN A 685 37.48 -28.03 -15.69
N SER A 686 38.78 -27.79 -15.69
CA SER A 686 39.66 -28.20 -14.59
C SER A 686 39.29 -27.52 -13.28
N ILE A 687 38.88 -28.31 -12.27
CA ILE A 687 38.55 -27.84 -10.93
C ILE A 687 39.80 -27.26 -10.24
N LEU A 688 40.99 -27.87 -10.46
CA LEU A 688 42.23 -27.40 -9.95
C LEU A 688 42.57 -25.98 -10.46
N ALA A 689 42.36 -25.71 -11.75
CA ALA A 689 42.59 -24.37 -12.31
C ALA A 689 41.75 -23.28 -11.62
N LYS A 690 40.51 -23.58 -11.35
CA LYS A 690 39.63 -22.65 -10.59
C LYS A 690 40.12 -22.44 -9.17
N LYS A 691 40.61 -23.49 -8.49
CA LYS A 691 41.12 -23.39 -7.14
C LYS A 691 42.42 -22.59 -7.10
N ILE A 692 43.31 -22.75 -8.07
CA ILE A 692 44.50 -21.93 -8.19
C ILE A 692 44.18 -20.46 -8.34
N GLN A 693 43.17 -20.10 -9.16
CA GLN A 693 42.70 -18.71 -9.25
C GLN A 693 42.22 -18.15 -7.90
N GLN A 694 41.50 -18.93 -7.12
CA GLN A 694 41.05 -18.55 -5.76
C GLN A 694 42.27 -18.37 -4.84
N LEU A 695 43.26 -19.24 -4.92
CA LEU A 695 44.48 -19.11 -4.15
C LEU A 695 45.30 -17.86 -4.54
N HIS A 696 45.30 -17.45 -5.80
CA HIS A 696 45.85 -16.16 -6.21
C HIS A 696 45.17 -14.97 -5.53
N ILE A 697 43.87 -14.99 -5.34
CA ILE A 697 43.12 -13.95 -4.58
C ILE A 697 43.59 -13.99 -3.11
N PHE A 698 43.63 -15.17 -2.49
CA PHE A 698 44.12 -15.36 -1.13
C PHE A 698 45.53 -14.80 -0.91
N PHE A 699 46.46 -15.15 -1.78
CA PHE A 699 47.85 -14.65 -1.68
C PHE A 699 47.94 -13.16 -1.96
N SER A 700 47.14 -12.63 -2.84
CA SER A 700 47.05 -11.19 -3.10
C SER A 700 46.56 -10.39 -1.88
N LEU A 701 45.63 -10.96 -1.09
CA LEU A 701 45.21 -10.35 0.17
C LEU A 701 46.24 -10.47 1.27
N LEU A 702 47.01 -11.57 1.29
CA LEU A 702 48.08 -11.81 2.26
C LEU A 702 49.35 -10.99 1.97
N ILE A 703 49.64 -10.78 0.68
CA ILE A 703 50.83 -10.08 0.18
C ILE A 703 50.38 -8.95 -0.75
N PRO A 704 49.99 -7.79 -0.20
CA PRO A 704 49.45 -6.70 -1.00
C PRO A 704 50.39 -6.13 -2.08
N ASP A 705 51.66 -6.30 -1.95
CA ASP A 705 52.71 -5.81 -2.84
C ASP A 705 53.30 -6.91 -3.74
N ILE A 706 52.58 -8.02 -3.98
CA ILE A 706 53.06 -9.13 -4.82
C ILE A 706 53.22 -8.66 -6.28
N SER A 707 54.45 -8.85 -6.83
CA SER A 707 54.79 -8.49 -8.21
C SER A 707 54.20 -9.47 -9.23
N HIS A 708 54.17 -9.08 -10.51
CA HIS A 708 53.74 -9.95 -11.60
C HIS A 708 54.66 -11.19 -11.75
N GLU A 709 55.96 -11.04 -11.52
CA GLU A 709 56.93 -12.14 -11.55
C GLU A 709 56.65 -13.10 -10.39
N GLU A 710 56.49 -12.61 -9.18
CA GLU A 710 56.14 -13.43 -8.02
C GLU A 710 54.81 -14.16 -8.20
N ARG A 711 53.83 -13.57 -8.88
CA ARG A 711 52.56 -14.27 -9.19
C ARG A 711 52.77 -15.46 -10.12
N GLN A 712 53.64 -15.34 -11.13
CA GLN A 712 53.95 -16.44 -12.02
C GLN A 712 54.71 -17.57 -11.27
N LEU A 713 55.65 -17.23 -10.43
CA LEU A 713 56.36 -18.20 -9.59
C LEU A 713 55.45 -18.87 -8.57
N LEU A 714 54.46 -18.12 -8.05
CA LEU A 714 53.44 -18.66 -7.18
C LEU A 714 52.54 -19.67 -7.90
N ASP A 715 52.14 -19.37 -9.14
CA ASP A 715 51.35 -20.28 -9.97
C ASP A 715 52.04 -21.63 -10.16
N GLU A 716 53.34 -21.62 -10.51
CA GLU A 716 54.14 -22.82 -10.60
C GLU A 716 54.25 -23.58 -9.26
N ALA A 717 54.47 -22.85 -8.16
CA ALA A 717 54.58 -23.44 -6.82
C ALA A 717 53.25 -24.09 -6.42
N LEU A 718 52.11 -23.48 -6.72
CA LEU A 718 50.77 -24.06 -6.46
C LEU A 718 50.54 -25.32 -7.26
N ILE A 719 50.79 -25.32 -8.59
CA ILE A 719 50.67 -26.51 -9.44
C ILE A 719 51.54 -27.63 -8.91
N ARG A 720 52.80 -27.33 -8.57
CA ARG A 720 53.74 -28.33 -8.00
C ARG A 720 53.27 -28.88 -6.65
N THR A 721 52.66 -28.04 -5.82
CA THR A 721 52.11 -28.48 -4.52
C THR A 721 51.02 -29.54 -4.70
N TYR A 722 50.08 -29.31 -5.58
CA TYR A 722 49.02 -30.26 -5.87
C TYR A 722 49.57 -31.51 -6.58
N ALA A 723 50.52 -31.34 -7.47
CA ALA A 723 51.18 -32.48 -8.14
C ALA A 723 51.92 -33.42 -7.17
N LYS A 724 52.55 -32.90 -6.10
CA LYS A 724 53.11 -33.72 -5.03
C LYS A 724 52.08 -34.62 -4.33
N LYS A 725 50.84 -34.20 -4.24
CA LYS A 725 49.69 -35.00 -3.73
C LYS A 725 48.99 -35.87 -4.83
N GLY A 726 49.56 -35.88 -6.05
CA GLY A 726 49.04 -36.63 -7.19
C GLY A 726 47.81 -36.02 -7.84
N ILE A 727 47.54 -34.70 -7.59
CA ILE A 727 46.42 -33.96 -8.14
C ILE A 727 46.91 -33.12 -9.33
N THR A 728 46.25 -33.26 -10.48
CA THR A 728 46.61 -32.58 -11.74
C THR A 728 45.37 -31.89 -12.34
N HIS A 729 45.53 -31.22 -13.48
CA HIS A 729 44.43 -30.58 -14.19
C HIS A 729 43.35 -31.55 -14.69
N ASN A 730 43.65 -32.88 -14.71
CA ASN A 730 42.62 -33.90 -14.97
C ASN A 730 41.77 -34.08 -13.69
N ASN A 731 40.47 -33.87 -13.80
CA ASN A 731 39.54 -33.97 -12.64
C ASN A 731 39.47 -35.40 -12.05
N GLU A 732 39.77 -36.44 -12.82
CA GLU A 732 39.85 -37.82 -12.31
C GLU A 732 40.98 -38.00 -11.28
N SER A 733 42.05 -37.23 -11.39
CA SER A 733 43.18 -37.26 -10.45
C SER A 733 42.80 -36.80 -9.02
N LEU A 734 41.64 -36.15 -8.86
CA LEU A 734 41.11 -35.75 -7.54
C LEU A 734 40.62 -36.95 -6.72
N ILE A 735 40.18 -38.04 -7.38
CA ILE A 735 39.60 -39.21 -6.73
C ILE A 735 40.72 -40.03 -6.09
N ASP A 736 40.48 -40.45 -4.85
CA ASP A 736 41.42 -41.36 -4.17
C ASP A 736 41.35 -42.76 -4.79
N PRO A 737 42.47 -43.34 -5.30
CA PRO A 737 42.50 -44.65 -5.90
C PRO A 737 42.02 -45.78 -4.95
N GLU A 738 42.27 -45.65 -3.64
CA GLU A 738 41.94 -46.63 -2.63
C GLU A 738 40.46 -46.48 -2.15
N HIS A 739 39.90 -45.25 -2.24
CA HIS A 739 38.55 -44.92 -1.81
C HIS A 739 37.86 -44.03 -2.85
N PRO A 740 37.20 -44.63 -3.88
CA PRO A 740 36.55 -43.87 -4.96
C PRO A 740 35.46 -42.86 -4.54
N ASP A 741 34.96 -43.02 -3.33
CA ASP A 741 33.94 -42.10 -2.75
C ASP A 741 34.51 -40.81 -2.21
N ARG A 742 35.85 -40.71 -2.08
CA ARG A 742 36.52 -39.56 -1.49
C ARG A 742 37.55 -38.96 -2.43
N TYR A 743 37.82 -37.67 -2.24
CA TYR A 743 38.98 -37.04 -2.87
C TYR A 743 40.27 -37.36 -2.11
N ARG A 744 41.39 -37.27 -2.80
CA ARG A 744 42.74 -37.39 -2.24
C ARG A 744 42.93 -36.40 -1.10
N GLU A 745 43.89 -36.67 -0.23
CA GLU A 745 44.28 -35.72 0.78
C GLU A 745 44.75 -34.41 0.16
N MET A 746 44.10 -33.31 0.55
CA MET A 746 44.40 -31.98 0.00
C MET A 746 45.62 -31.38 0.68
N PRO A 747 46.44 -30.59 -0.07
CA PRO A 747 47.60 -29.94 0.51
C PRO A 747 47.20 -28.92 1.57
N LEU A 748 48.12 -28.62 2.44
CA LEU A 748 48.02 -27.56 3.45
C LEU A 748 48.90 -26.37 3.05
N LEU A 749 48.73 -25.22 3.71
CA LEU A 749 49.62 -24.06 3.52
C LEU A 749 51.10 -24.41 3.83
N GLY A 750 51.35 -25.38 4.73
CA GLY A 750 52.67 -25.92 5.00
C GLY A 750 53.34 -26.58 3.80
N ASP A 751 52.58 -27.31 2.98
CA ASP A 751 53.10 -27.94 1.75
C ASP A 751 53.50 -26.86 0.73
N ILE A 752 52.72 -25.76 0.63
CA ILE A 752 53.05 -24.59 -0.22
C ILE A 752 54.30 -23.89 0.31
N TYR A 753 54.35 -23.70 1.64
CA TYR A 753 55.54 -23.09 2.30
C TYR A 753 56.83 -23.83 1.99
N GLU A 754 56.85 -25.15 2.06
CA GLU A 754 58.00 -25.97 1.74
C GLU A 754 58.50 -25.71 0.32
N ILE A 755 57.59 -25.69 -0.66
CA ILE A 755 57.95 -25.47 -2.08
C ILE A 755 58.45 -24.03 -2.28
N LEU A 756 57.80 -23.03 -1.64
CA LEU A 756 58.25 -21.64 -1.76
C LEU A 756 59.66 -21.40 -1.14
N MET A 757 60.04 -22.21 -0.16
CA MET A 757 61.36 -22.12 0.46
C MET A 757 62.48 -22.83 -0.34
N GLU A 758 62.13 -23.66 -1.32
CA GLU A 758 63.08 -24.34 -2.19
C GLU A 758 63.89 -23.37 -3.08
N SER A 759 63.25 -22.28 -3.56
CA SER A 759 63.87 -21.30 -4.45
C SER A 759 64.18 -19.97 -3.74
N PRO A 760 65.32 -19.33 -4.00
CA PRO A 760 65.60 -17.99 -3.45
C PRO A 760 64.59 -16.91 -3.89
N GLU A 761 64.08 -17.02 -5.10
CA GLU A 761 63.13 -16.06 -5.71
C GLU A 761 61.77 -16.07 -5.04
N THR A 762 61.33 -17.23 -4.53
CA THR A 762 60.01 -17.39 -3.87
C THR A 762 60.11 -17.26 -2.34
N ARG A 763 61.31 -17.21 -1.78
CA ARG A 763 61.56 -17.22 -0.32
C ARG A 763 60.89 -16.07 0.41
N ARG A 764 60.74 -14.88 -0.21
CA ARG A 764 60.04 -13.74 0.37
C ARG A 764 58.57 -14.13 0.66
N MET A 765 57.87 -14.73 -0.32
CA MET A 765 56.50 -15.19 -0.16
C MET A 765 56.40 -16.29 0.91
N GLY A 766 57.35 -17.23 0.92
CA GLY A 766 57.41 -18.24 1.97
C GLY A 766 57.56 -17.65 3.36
N ASN A 767 58.45 -16.67 3.54
CA ASN A 767 58.64 -16.00 4.85
C ASN A 767 57.36 -15.28 5.32
N ILE A 768 56.58 -14.66 4.44
CA ILE A 768 55.30 -14.04 4.80
C ILE A 768 54.28 -15.12 5.16
N LEU A 769 54.20 -16.20 4.37
CA LEU A 769 53.32 -17.33 4.63
C LEU A 769 53.62 -18.05 5.97
N ASN A 770 54.87 -17.99 6.43
CA ASN A 770 55.32 -18.65 7.67
C ASN A 770 54.48 -18.22 8.91
N ARG A 771 53.94 -17.00 8.92
CA ARG A 771 53.05 -16.53 9.99
C ARG A 771 51.78 -17.43 10.12
N LEU A 772 51.30 -17.94 8.98
CA LEU A 772 50.12 -18.83 8.93
C LEU A 772 50.48 -20.30 9.13
N VAL A 773 51.71 -20.69 8.87
CA VAL A 773 52.18 -22.10 8.95
C VAL A 773 52.74 -22.43 10.33
N ASN A 774 53.72 -21.67 10.83
CA ASN A 774 54.41 -21.91 12.10
C ASN A 774 54.23 -20.79 13.14
N GLY A 775 53.64 -19.69 12.71
CA GLY A 775 53.48 -18.50 13.56
C GLY A 775 52.18 -18.47 14.38
N SER A 776 51.74 -17.25 14.73
CA SER A 776 50.62 -17.00 15.61
C SER A 776 49.22 -17.38 15.01
N ALA A 777 49.12 -17.55 13.68
CA ALA A 777 47.87 -17.85 13.00
C ALA A 777 47.89 -19.24 12.32
N LYS A 778 48.45 -20.22 12.96
CA LYS A 778 48.61 -21.62 12.47
C LYS A 778 47.27 -22.36 12.25
N THR A 779 46.20 -21.80 12.67
CA THR A 779 44.82 -22.31 12.47
C THR A 779 44.47 -22.46 10.98
N PHE A 780 45.04 -21.62 10.13
CA PHE A 780 44.86 -21.72 8.68
C PHE A 780 45.63 -22.87 8.02
N ASN A 781 46.57 -23.52 8.74
CA ASN A 781 47.39 -24.63 8.26
C ASN A 781 46.94 -25.97 8.86
N GLN A 782 45.65 -26.26 8.77
CA GLN A 782 45.04 -27.51 9.24
C GLN A 782 43.95 -27.96 8.28
N HIS A 783 43.57 -29.26 8.31
CA HIS A 783 42.45 -29.77 7.55
C HIS A 783 41.12 -29.19 8.04
N THR A 784 40.18 -29.00 7.13
CA THR A 784 38.83 -28.54 7.46
C THR A 784 38.16 -29.52 8.40
N ASN A 785 37.65 -29.00 9.50
CA ASN A 785 36.92 -29.79 10.52
C ASN A 785 35.55 -29.20 10.87
N VAL A 786 35.04 -28.30 10.03
CA VAL A 786 33.72 -27.72 10.15
C VAL A 786 32.86 -28.10 8.95
N GLN A 787 31.52 -28.13 9.13
CA GLN A 787 30.57 -28.46 8.09
C GLN A 787 29.55 -27.33 7.94
N LEU A 788 28.97 -27.13 6.75
CA LEU A 788 27.95 -26.12 6.46
C LEU A 788 26.59 -26.73 6.11
N ASP A 789 26.24 -27.84 6.78
CA ASP A 789 24.98 -28.55 6.51
C ASP A 789 23.79 -27.98 7.27
N ASN A 790 24.05 -27.16 8.28
CA ASN A 790 23.02 -26.51 9.05
C ASN A 790 22.29 -25.42 8.22
N LEU A 791 20.99 -25.29 8.43
CA LEU A 791 20.21 -24.25 7.76
C LEU A 791 20.46 -22.83 8.28
N TYR A 792 21.23 -22.68 9.39
CA TYR A 792 21.65 -21.38 9.91
C TYR A 792 23.06 -21.48 10.44
N THR A 793 24.01 -20.93 9.72
CA THR A 793 25.43 -20.98 10.07
C THR A 793 25.99 -19.56 10.18
N VAL A 794 26.67 -19.30 11.28
CA VAL A 794 27.39 -18.04 11.53
C VAL A 794 28.89 -18.32 11.52
N LEU A 795 29.63 -17.60 10.68
CA LEU A 795 31.09 -17.61 10.66
C LEU A 795 31.59 -16.34 11.35
N ASP A 796 32.02 -16.46 12.57
CA ASP A 796 32.58 -15.39 13.38
C ASP A 796 34.08 -15.29 13.12
N ILE A 797 34.51 -14.17 12.56
CA ILE A 797 35.92 -13.87 12.27
C ILE A 797 36.41 -12.60 13.01
N SER A 798 35.63 -12.16 14.00
CA SER A 798 35.90 -10.90 14.73
C SER A 798 37.17 -10.85 15.56
N GLU A 799 37.77 -12.01 15.85
CA GLU A 799 39.06 -12.08 16.52
C GLU A 799 40.27 -11.91 15.56
N LEU A 800 40.01 -11.93 14.23
CA LEU A 800 41.04 -11.58 13.26
C LEU A 800 41.14 -10.05 13.14
N THR A 801 42.35 -9.53 13.19
CA THR A 801 42.63 -8.09 13.16
C THR A 801 43.64 -7.70 12.08
N GLY A 802 43.54 -6.46 11.59
CA GLY A 802 44.50 -5.90 10.62
C GLY A 802 44.53 -6.68 9.30
N GLU A 803 45.72 -7.07 8.84
CA GLU A 803 45.91 -7.75 7.57
C GLU A 803 45.27 -9.15 7.46
N LEU A 804 44.98 -9.80 8.58
CA LEU A 804 44.38 -11.13 8.58
C LEU A 804 42.84 -11.09 8.44
N LEU A 805 42.17 -9.97 8.69
CA LEU A 805 40.75 -9.85 8.61
C LEU A 805 40.21 -10.06 7.16
N PRO A 806 40.71 -9.36 6.12
CA PRO A 806 40.29 -9.63 4.75
C PRO A 806 40.61 -11.06 4.29
N VAL A 807 41.74 -11.64 4.74
CA VAL A 807 42.09 -13.03 4.44
C VAL A 807 41.10 -14.00 5.04
N GLY A 808 40.72 -13.82 6.32
CA GLY A 808 39.70 -14.64 6.98
C GLY A 808 38.32 -14.49 6.34
N MET A 809 37.89 -13.27 5.98
CA MET A 809 36.64 -13.02 5.26
C MET A 809 36.63 -13.76 3.93
N PHE A 810 37.71 -13.70 3.17
CA PHE A 810 37.80 -14.43 1.91
C PHE A 810 37.67 -15.94 2.11
N VAL A 811 38.40 -16.53 3.07
CA VAL A 811 38.33 -17.97 3.35
C VAL A 811 36.92 -18.39 3.76
N ALA A 812 36.26 -17.63 4.63
CA ALA A 812 34.88 -17.89 5.05
C ALA A 812 33.89 -17.80 3.87
N LEU A 813 34.01 -16.76 3.05
CA LEU A 813 33.12 -16.54 1.90
C LEU A 813 33.39 -17.59 0.79
N ASP A 814 34.62 -17.97 0.53
CA ASP A 814 34.98 -19.04 -0.45
C ASP A 814 34.33 -20.38 -0.01
N TYR A 815 34.39 -20.68 1.27
CA TYR A 815 33.80 -21.89 1.81
C TYR A 815 32.25 -21.89 1.67
N VAL A 816 31.60 -20.79 2.04
CA VAL A 816 30.16 -20.63 1.90
C VAL A 816 29.75 -20.63 0.43
N TRP A 817 30.52 -20.01 -0.44
CA TRP A 817 30.25 -19.97 -1.88
C TRP A 817 30.28 -21.35 -2.54
N ASP A 818 31.24 -22.20 -2.17
CA ASP A 818 31.26 -23.57 -2.66
C ASP A 818 30.01 -24.34 -2.23
N LYS A 819 29.56 -24.18 -0.97
CA LYS A 819 28.32 -24.80 -0.49
C LYS A 819 27.07 -24.27 -1.20
N ALA A 820 27.04 -22.96 -1.48
CA ALA A 820 25.92 -22.35 -2.19
C ALA A 820 25.72 -22.88 -3.61
N LYS A 821 26.74 -23.35 -4.28
CA LYS A 821 26.68 -23.91 -5.65
C LYS A 821 26.14 -25.36 -5.74
N GLU A 822 26.05 -26.08 -4.64
CA GLU A 822 25.71 -27.50 -4.65
C GLU A 822 24.31 -27.79 -5.19
N ASP A 823 23.29 -27.08 -4.74
CA ASP A 823 21.90 -27.35 -5.11
C ASP A 823 21.16 -26.06 -5.52
N ARG A 824 20.85 -25.91 -6.79
CA ARG A 824 20.21 -24.72 -7.37
C ARG A 824 18.73 -24.58 -7.03
N THR A 825 18.09 -25.66 -6.53
CA THR A 825 16.67 -25.69 -6.23
C THR A 825 16.33 -25.13 -4.84
N LYS A 826 17.31 -25.08 -3.96
CA LYS A 826 17.14 -24.57 -2.59
C LYS A 826 17.38 -23.06 -2.51
N GLU A 827 16.53 -22.37 -1.76
CA GLU A 827 16.75 -20.96 -1.42
C GLU A 827 17.92 -20.85 -0.43
N LYS A 828 18.84 -19.93 -0.71
CA LYS A 828 20.01 -19.64 0.15
C LYS A 828 20.25 -18.15 0.26
N ALA A 829 20.72 -17.70 1.42
CA ALA A 829 21.06 -16.31 1.65
C ALA A 829 22.44 -16.20 2.32
N ILE A 830 23.35 -15.45 1.69
CA ILE A 830 24.69 -15.16 2.21
C ILE A 830 24.68 -13.72 2.72
N PHE A 831 24.79 -13.56 4.03
CA PHE A 831 24.85 -12.28 4.70
C PHE A 831 26.34 -11.92 4.93
N ILE A 832 26.75 -10.76 4.46
CA ILE A 832 28.10 -10.24 4.65
C ILE A 832 27.99 -8.93 5.43
N ASP A 833 28.27 -8.99 6.72
CA ASP A 833 28.34 -7.77 7.53
C ASP A 833 29.65 -7.04 7.25
N GLU A 834 29.65 -5.72 7.23
CA GLU A 834 30.77 -4.84 6.88
C GLU A 834 31.54 -5.28 5.60
N ALA A 835 30.77 -5.48 4.51
CA ALA A 835 31.28 -5.98 3.23
C ALA A 835 32.40 -5.10 2.61
N TRP A 836 32.48 -3.83 3.02
CA TRP A 836 33.50 -2.88 2.56
C TRP A 836 34.93 -3.33 2.93
N GLU A 837 35.11 -4.12 3.97
CA GLU A 837 36.46 -4.67 4.36
C GLU A 837 37.10 -5.52 3.25
N LEU A 838 36.27 -6.20 2.44
CA LEU A 838 36.73 -6.97 1.26
C LEU A 838 36.83 -6.13 -0.01
N ILE A 839 36.01 -5.09 -0.13
CA ILE A 839 35.85 -4.37 -1.39
C ILE A 839 36.97 -3.31 -1.59
N GLY A 840 37.38 -2.65 -0.50
CA GLY A 840 38.52 -1.70 -0.45
C GLY A 840 38.37 -0.44 -1.31
N ASP A 841 39.26 0.54 -1.13
CA ASP A 841 39.37 1.72 -1.97
C ASP A 841 39.98 1.38 -3.32
N ASP A 842 39.38 1.88 -4.40
CA ASP A 842 39.96 1.86 -5.76
C ASP A 842 40.99 3.00 -5.88
N ASP A 843 42.13 2.87 -5.22
CA ASP A 843 43.23 3.77 -5.50
C ASP A 843 43.84 3.39 -6.87
N THR A 844 43.29 4.03 -7.92
CA THR A 844 43.66 3.83 -9.32
C THR A 844 45.12 4.20 -9.62
N ASN A 845 45.79 4.84 -8.68
CA ASN A 845 47.19 5.23 -8.81
C ASN A 845 48.15 4.14 -8.32
N ASN A 846 47.63 3.08 -7.69
CA ASN A 846 48.46 1.97 -7.24
C ASN A 846 48.29 0.74 -8.15
N PRO A 847 49.23 0.44 -9.07
CA PRO A 847 49.12 -0.73 -9.96
C PRO A 847 49.12 -2.08 -9.23
N ASN A 848 49.40 -2.08 -7.93
CA ASN A 848 49.41 -3.27 -7.07
C ASN A 848 48.21 -3.34 -6.13
N ASN A 849 47.10 -2.72 -6.49
CA ASN A 849 45.90 -2.76 -5.65
C ASN A 849 45.27 -4.16 -5.63
N THR A 850 45.65 -4.94 -4.65
CA THR A 850 45.30 -6.37 -4.51
C THR A 850 43.93 -6.57 -3.93
N LYS A 851 43.35 -5.59 -3.22
CA LYS A 851 41.94 -5.58 -2.81
C LYS A 851 41.01 -5.53 -4.03
N ALA A 852 41.49 -5.07 -5.18
CA ALA A 852 40.71 -5.07 -6.41
C ALA A 852 40.23 -6.48 -6.83
N LEU A 853 41.09 -7.49 -6.69
CA LEU A 853 40.73 -8.87 -7.04
C LEU A 853 39.63 -9.45 -6.12
N ALA A 854 39.70 -9.17 -4.82
CA ALA A 854 38.67 -9.59 -3.87
C ALA A 854 37.35 -8.87 -4.12
N GLY A 855 37.40 -7.57 -4.40
CA GLY A 855 36.21 -6.77 -4.74
C GLY A 855 35.56 -7.25 -6.03
N GLU A 856 36.34 -7.58 -7.07
CA GLU A 856 35.83 -8.14 -8.32
C GLU A 856 35.12 -9.48 -8.07
N TRP A 857 35.71 -10.35 -7.29
CA TRP A 857 35.18 -11.65 -6.96
C TRP A 857 33.88 -11.56 -6.13
N VAL A 858 33.82 -10.68 -5.13
CA VAL A 858 32.60 -10.42 -4.39
C VAL A 858 31.49 -9.90 -5.33
N GLN A 859 31.82 -8.95 -6.21
CA GLN A 859 30.88 -8.44 -7.20
C GLN A 859 30.39 -9.55 -8.13
N GLU A 860 31.26 -10.47 -8.53
CA GLU A 860 30.89 -11.63 -9.36
C GLU A 860 29.88 -12.52 -8.63
N ILE A 861 30.09 -12.81 -7.34
CA ILE A 861 29.11 -13.54 -6.53
C ILE A 861 27.73 -12.86 -6.60
N PHE A 862 27.64 -11.55 -6.38
CA PHE A 862 26.39 -10.81 -6.50
C PHE A 862 25.73 -10.92 -7.88
N LYS A 863 26.52 -11.00 -8.95
CA LYS A 863 26.01 -11.14 -10.32
C LYS A 863 25.43 -12.53 -10.60
N ILE A 864 26.08 -13.59 -10.10
CA ILE A 864 25.79 -14.96 -10.53
C ILE A 864 24.97 -15.78 -9.52
N ILE A 865 24.91 -15.37 -8.22
CA ILE A 865 24.27 -16.12 -7.14
C ILE A 865 22.80 -16.46 -7.42
N ARG A 866 22.08 -15.58 -8.14
CA ARG A 866 20.71 -15.85 -8.59
C ARG A 866 20.60 -17.14 -9.38
N GLY A 867 21.57 -17.45 -10.23
CA GLY A 867 21.62 -18.68 -11.02
C GLY A 867 21.74 -19.96 -10.18
N TYR A 868 22.13 -19.81 -8.91
CA TYR A 868 22.25 -20.90 -7.93
C TYR A 868 21.12 -20.88 -6.88
N GLY A 869 20.02 -20.17 -7.13
CA GLY A 869 18.87 -20.08 -6.20
C GLY A 869 19.20 -19.24 -4.94
N GLY A 870 20.23 -18.41 -5.00
CA GLY A 870 20.73 -17.68 -3.84
C GLY A 870 20.49 -16.16 -3.88
N ALA A 871 20.69 -15.54 -2.71
CA ALA A 871 20.71 -14.11 -2.48
C ALA A 871 22.00 -13.71 -1.75
N ALA A 872 22.66 -12.64 -2.22
CA ALA A 872 23.76 -12.00 -1.49
C ALA A 872 23.26 -10.73 -0.81
N ILE A 873 23.49 -10.60 0.49
CA ILE A 873 23.01 -9.52 1.33
C ILE A 873 24.22 -8.87 1.99
N ALA A 874 24.53 -7.63 1.59
CA ALA A 874 25.64 -6.87 2.16
C ALA A 874 25.12 -5.80 3.12
N ALA A 875 25.75 -5.67 4.27
CA ALA A 875 25.50 -4.58 5.19
C ALA A 875 26.76 -3.70 5.33
N THR A 876 26.56 -2.39 5.44
CA THR A 876 27.68 -1.45 5.65
C THR A 876 27.22 -0.21 6.40
N GLN A 877 28.14 0.37 7.18
CA GLN A 877 27.94 1.69 7.79
C GLN A 877 28.64 2.81 7.01
N ASP A 878 29.66 2.53 6.22
CA ASP A 878 30.34 3.53 5.42
C ASP A 878 29.93 3.43 3.93
N ILE A 879 29.14 4.39 3.53
CA ILE A 879 28.68 4.53 2.15
C ILE A 879 29.78 5.15 1.29
N GLY A 880 30.63 5.96 1.90
CA GLY A 880 31.72 6.62 1.20
C GLY A 880 32.70 5.62 0.59
N ASP A 881 32.98 4.52 1.30
CA ASP A 881 33.88 3.47 0.80
C ASP A 881 33.24 2.68 -0.34
N LEU A 882 31.93 2.39 -0.26
CA LEU A 882 31.21 1.78 -1.38
C LEU A 882 31.16 2.67 -2.63
N ASP A 883 31.03 3.99 -2.45
CA ASP A 883 30.99 4.92 -3.59
C ASP A 883 32.35 5.14 -4.23
N ARG A 884 33.45 5.10 -3.47
CA ARG A 884 34.79 5.23 -4.00
C ARG A 884 35.22 4.01 -4.83
N SER A 885 34.74 2.83 -4.47
CA SER A 885 35.07 1.60 -5.19
C SER A 885 34.11 1.37 -6.38
N ARG A 886 34.70 1.07 -7.58
CA ARG A 886 33.88 0.64 -8.73
C ARG A 886 33.13 -0.66 -8.48
N PHE A 887 33.68 -1.53 -7.64
CA PHE A 887 33.05 -2.80 -7.26
C PHE A 887 31.88 -2.56 -6.30
N GLY A 888 32.04 -1.63 -5.35
CA GLY A 888 30.97 -1.19 -4.46
C GLY A 888 29.79 -0.60 -5.24
N LYS A 889 30.04 0.30 -6.19
CA LYS A 889 29.01 0.80 -7.12
C LYS A 889 28.36 -0.33 -7.91
N GLY A 890 29.15 -1.30 -8.35
CA GLY A 890 28.64 -2.48 -9.05
C GLY A 890 27.69 -3.30 -8.19
N ILE A 891 27.99 -3.54 -6.92
CA ILE A 891 27.12 -4.24 -5.96
C ILE A 891 25.84 -3.45 -5.72
N LEU A 892 25.91 -2.13 -5.47
CA LEU A 892 24.74 -1.26 -5.31
C LEU A 892 23.80 -1.29 -6.52
N ASN A 893 24.36 -1.37 -7.73
CA ASN A 893 23.57 -1.43 -8.96
C ASN A 893 22.94 -2.81 -9.20
N VAL A 894 23.64 -3.87 -8.82
CA VAL A 894 23.14 -5.25 -8.95
C VAL A 894 22.06 -5.54 -7.90
N ALA A 895 22.28 -5.15 -6.65
CA ALA A 895 21.28 -5.34 -5.58
C ALA A 895 20.03 -4.51 -5.87
N LYS A 896 18.90 -5.17 -6.16
CA LYS A 896 17.64 -4.48 -6.51
C LYS A 896 16.82 -4.08 -5.29
N THR A 897 17.05 -4.72 -4.16
CA THR A 897 16.45 -4.32 -2.88
C THR A 897 17.50 -3.59 -2.03
N LYS A 898 17.18 -2.40 -1.59
CA LYS A 898 18.00 -1.59 -0.70
C LYS A 898 17.21 -1.19 0.53
N ILE A 899 17.78 -1.38 1.70
CA ILE A 899 17.21 -0.95 2.97
C ILE A 899 18.15 0.16 3.49
N ILE A 900 17.59 1.35 3.68
CA ILE A 900 18.33 2.52 4.14
C ILE A 900 17.74 2.92 5.48
N LEU A 901 18.52 2.76 6.52
CA LEU A 901 18.19 3.18 7.88
C LEU A 901 18.57 4.66 8.07
N ASN A 902 18.57 5.15 9.30
CA ASN A 902 19.00 6.50 9.60
C ASN A 902 20.42 6.78 9.09
N LEU A 903 20.60 7.93 8.44
CA LEU A 903 21.88 8.44 7.95
C LEU A 903 22.05 9.88 8.40
N GLU A 904 23.30 10.30 8.59
CA GLU A 904 23.65 11.71 8.78
C GLU A 904 23.49 12.51 7.47
N ASN A 905 23.32 13.81 7.56
CA ASN A 905 23.00 14.67 6.41
C ASN A 905 24.01 14.49 5.25
N ASP A 906 25.29 14.44 5.54
CA ASP A 906 26.35 14.33 4.51
C ASP A 906 26.31 12.98 3.79
N GLU A 907 26.09 11.90 4.53
CA GLU A 907 25.93 10.55 3.98
C GLU A 907 24.62 10.42 3.20
N ALA A 908 23.53 10.99 3.70
CA ALA A 908 22.24 10.98 3.02
C ALA A 908 22.31 11.70 1.67
N GLN A 909 23.05 12.82 1.57
CA GLN A 909 23.28 13.51 0.28
C GLN A 909 24.10 12.66 -0.70
N ARG A 910 25.11 11.92 -0.23
CA ARG A 910 25.86 10.98 -1.09
C ARG A 910 24.94 9.87 -1.62
N VAL A 911 24.14 9.28 -0.74
CA VAL A 911 23.17 8.25 -1.14
C VAL A 911 22.13 8.80 -2.12
N GLN A 912 21.70 10.07 -1.97
CA GLN A 912 20.82 10.74 -2.93
C GLN A 912 21.40 10.71 -4.34
N HIS A 913 22.67 11.06 -4.48
CA HIS A 913 23.31 11.07 -5.79
C HIS A 913 23.47 9.67 -6.40
N ILE A 914 23.81 8.67 -5.58
CA ILE A 914 24.08 7.31 -6.05
C ILE A 914 22.79 6.58 -6.42
N LEU A 915 21.76 6.73 -5.60
CA LEU A 915 20.48 6.00 -5.73
C LEU A 915 19.38 6.84 -6.37
N HIS A 916 19.65 8.09 -6.72
CA HIS A 916 18.70 9.04 -7.32
C HIS A 916 17.44 9.25 -6.45
N LEU A 917 17.65 9.39 -5.13
CA LEU A 917 16.56 9.60 -4.19
C LEU A 917 16.02 11.04 -4.25
N SER A 918 14.75 11.21 -3.96
CA SER A 918 14.09 12.52 -3.86
C SER A 918 14.48 13.26 -2.58
N ASP A 919 14.27 14.57 -2.53
CA ASP A 919 14.47 15.36 -1.32
C ASP A 919 13.53 14.94 -0.18
N ALA A 920 12.31 14.47 -0.49
CA ALA A 920 11.37 13.94 0.49
C ALA A 920 11.88 12.65 1.16
N GLU A 921 12.54 11.78 0.39
CA GLU A 921 13.16 10.56 0.91
C GLU A 921 14.35 10.89 1.81
N ILE A 922 15.19 11.84 1.40
CA ILE A 922 16.33 12.29 2.20
C ILE A 922 15.87 12.90 3.52
N MET A 923 14.83 13.75 3.49
CA MET A 923 14.23 14.27 4.72
C MET A 923 13.70 13.18 5.64
N SER A 924 13.17 12.10 5.08
CA SER A 924 12.71 10.94 5.86
C SER A 924 13.88 10.18 6.45
N ILE A 925 14.90 9.85 5.63
CA ILE A 925 16.09 9.07 6.03
C ILE A 925 16.84 9.76 7.19
N THR A 926 17.02 11.09 7.13
CA THR A 926 17.73 11.84 8.18
C THR A 926 16.95 11.96 9.48
N ARG A 927 15.63 11.68 9.47
CA ARG A 927 14.74 11.77 10.64
C ARG A 927 14.29 10.42 11.19
N PHE A 928 14.69 9.33 10.57
CA PHE A 928 14.31 8.02 11.06
C PHE A 928 14.79 7.79 12.49
N GLU A 929 13.91 7.24 13.29
CA GLU A 929 14.25 6.70 14.58
C GLU A 929 14.83 5.29 14.44
N ARG A 930 15.41 4.76 15.50
CA ARG A 930 15.90 3.39 15.55
C ARG A 930 14.79 2.40 15.24
N GLY A 931 15.00 1.52 14.26
CA GLY A 931 13.99 0.57 13.78
C GLY A 931 13.06 1.12 12.70
N GLN A 932 13.40 2.25 12.11
CA GLN A 932 12.73 2.80 10.91
C GLN A 932 13.71 2.82 9.74
N GLY A 933 13.17 2.73 8.53
CA GLY A 933 13.99 2.79 7.33
C GLY A 933 13.19 2.99 6.06
N LEU A 934 13.92 3.25 4.97
CA LEU A 934 13.40 3.27 3.60
C LEU A 934 13.74 1.94 2.93
N ILE A 935 12.75 1.27 2.36
CA ILE A 935 12.95 0.12 1.48
C ILE A 935 12.77 0.61 0.04
N SER A 936 13.83 0.46 -0.74
CA SER A 936 13.83 0.74 -2.17
C SER A 936 13.92 -0.57 -2.92
N THR A 937 12.94 -0.86 -3.75
CA THR A 937 12.88 -2.09 -4.55
C THR A 937 12.40 -1.78 -5.96
N ASN A 938 13.14 -2.18 -6.98
CA ASN A 938 12.91 -1.78 -8.37
C ASN A 938 12.80 -0.23 -8.51
N SER A 939 11.58 0.30 -8.75
CA SER A 939 11.27 1.74 -8.84
C SER A 939 10.38 2.23 -7.70
N ASN A 940 10.01 1.36 -6.75
CA ASN A 940 9.11 1.70 -5.67
C ASN A 940 9.87 1.81 -4.35
N HIS A 941 9.55 2.87 -3.61
CA HIS A 941 10.18 3.17 -2.32
C HIS A 941 9.09 3.30 -1.25
N ILE A 942 9.31 2.72 -0.08
CA ILE A 942 8.39 2.82 1.06
C ILE A 942 9.17 3.07 2.36
N THR A 943 8.58 3.84 3.26
CA THR A 943 9.10 4.00 4.62
C THR A 943 8.48 2.93 5.51
N VAL A 944 9.30 2.24 6.29
CA VAL A 944 8.89 1.11 7.12
C VAL A 944 9.29 1.30 8.57
N SER A 945 8.42 0.91 9.49
CA SER A 945 8.74 0.68 10.89
C SER A 945 8.91 -0.83 11.09
N PHE A 946 10.17 -1.27 11.27
CA PHE A 946 10.49 -2.68 11.46
C PHE A 946 9.84 -3.20 12.74
N LYS A 947 9.18 -4.33 12.67
CA LYS A 947 8.49 -4.96 13.79
C LYS A 947 9.10 -6.32 14.07
N ALA A 948 9.58 -6.54 15.30
CA ALA A 948 10.05 -7.83 15.77
C ALA A 948 9.08 -8.40 16.81
N SER A 949 8.96 -9.72 16.86
CA SER A 949 8.23 -10.40 17.91
C SER A 949 8.97 -10.30 19.24
N PRO A 950 8.33 -10.55 20.38
CA PRO A 950 9.00 -10.52 21.67
C PRO A 950 10.20 -11.47 21.74
N LEU A 951 10.06 -12.69 21.22
CA LEU A 951 11.16 -13.65 21.18
C LEU A 951 12.27 -13.23 20.23
N GLU A 952 11.95 -12.79 19.00
CA GLU A 952 12.94 -12.25 18.06
C GLU A 952 13.73 -11.12 18.72
N LYS A 953 13.03 -10.15 19.35
CA LYS A 953 13.66 -9.02 20.02
C LYS A 953 14.61 -9.49 21.13
N GLN A 954 14.22 -10.45 21.95
CA GLN A 954 15.05 -11.03 23.00
C GLN A 954 16.32 -11.69 22.45
N LEU A 955 16.22 -12.34 21.28
CA LEU A 955 17.35 -13.03 20.64
C LEU A 955 18.37 -12.11 20.00
N ILE A 956 17.91 -11.04 19.36
CA ILE A 956 18.75 -10.20 18.48
C ILE A 956 19.07 -8.81 19.06
N THR A 957 18.49 -8.42 20.19
CA THR A 957 18.79 -7.11 20.80
C THR A 957 20.25 -6.95 21.17
N THR A 958 20.81 -5.80 20.84
CA THR A 958 22.15 -5.34 21.22
C THR A 958 22.09 -4.20 22.23
N ASP A 959 20.88 -3.80 22.65
CA ASP A 959 20.66 -2.70 23.57
C ASP A 959 21.07 -3.10 25.00
N ARG A 960 21.92 -2.29 25.63
CA ARG A 960 22.44 -2.55 26.96
C ARG A 960 21.35 -2.67 28.03
N MET A 961 20.30 -1.86 27.95
CA MET A 961 19.21 -1.89 28.95
C MET A 961 18.41 -3.17 28.83
N GLU A 962 18.09 -3.56 27.59
CA GLU A 962 17.36 -4.81 27.33
C GLU A 962 18.23 -6.05 27.70
N LEU A 963 19.51 -6.04 27.39
CA LEU A 963 20.45 -7.10 27.79
C LEU A 963 20.53 -7.27 29.32
N ASN A 964 20.55 -6.16 30.06
CA ASN A 964 20.51 -6.22 31.53
C ASN A 964 19.20 -6.79 32.06
N GLN A 965 18.08 -6.53 31.41
CA GLN A 965 16.80 -7.12 31.77
C GLN A 965 16.80 -8.62 31.53
N ILE A 966 17.25 -9.07 30.35
CA ILE A 966 17.39 -10.50 30.01
C ILE A 966 18.29 -11.21 31.01
N LEU A 967 19.41 -10.58 31.42
CA LEU A 967 20.31 -11.12 32.42
C LEU A 967 19.62 -11.32 33.78
N LYS A 968 18.86 -10.32 34.24
CA LYS A 968 18.10 -10.40 35.50
C LYS A 968 17.07 -11.53 35.47
N GLU A 969 16.33 -11.66 34.37
CA GLU A 969 15.35 -12.73 34.19
C GLU A 969 16.00 -14.12 34.23
N LYS A 970 17.15 -14.30 33.54
CA LYS A 970 17.88 -15.57 33.55
C LYS A 970 18.46 -15.90 34.95
N ILE A 971 18.96 -14.92 35.70
CA ILE A 971 19.43 -15.11 37.08
C ILE A 971 18.25 -15.53 37.96
N ALA A 972 17.10 -14.89 37.85
CA ALA A 972 15.90 -15.24 38.61
C ALA A 972 15.41 -16.66 38.30
N GLN A 973 15.41 -17.08 37.03
CA GLN A 973 15.06 -18.46 36.65
C GLN A 973 16.04 -19.50 37.16
N ASN A 974 17.35 -19.24 37.08
CA ASN A 974 18.37 -20.15 37.62
C ASN A 974 18.30 -20.25 39.14
N THR A 975 17.92 -19.18 39.85
CA THR A 975 17.74 -19.19 41.30
C THR A 975 16.51 -20.02 41.71
N HIS A 976 15.44 -20.02 40.90
CA HIS A 976 14.26 -20.87 41.10
C HIS A 976 14.58 -22.37 40.86
N ASN A 977 15.31 -22.69 39.80
CA ASN A 977 15.69 -24.08 39.46
C ASN A 977 16.73 -24.69 40.42
N VAL A 978 17.41 -23.88 41.25
CA VAL A 978 18.34 -24.36 42.30
C VAL A 978 17.61 -24.58 43.64
N VAL A 979 16.38 -24.05 43.79
CA VAL A 979 15.57 -24.17 45.00
C VAL A 979 14.53 -25.31 44.90
N GLU A 980 14.25 -25.83 43.69
CA GLU A 980 13.58 -27.09 43.41
C GLU A 980 14.61 -28.24 43.34
#